data_77a09484f34f9372e48fe0bd1165ccbc
#
_entry.id   77a09484f34f9372e48fe0bd1165ccbc
#
_cell.length_a   1.000
_cell.length_b   1.000
_cell.length_c   1.000
_cell.angle_alpha   90.00
_cell.angle_beta   90.00
_cell.angle_gamma   90.00
#
_symmetry.space_group_name_H-M   'P 1'
#
loop_
_entity.id
_entity.type
_entity.pdbx_description
1 polymer ?
#
loop_
_entity_poly.entity_id
_entity_poly.type
_entity_poly.pdbx_seq_one_letter_code
_entity_poly.pdbx_strand_id
1 'polypeptide(L)'
;MVKLESPAYGFQGTARARAQAARWLLIGLVPAFLVCCAKTQSKPTIPAGNARFEFLTPSLVRMEYSPAGVFVDAPTAVVQKRDWPAVQVQSTQKEGWLIAATSAITLRYRLRSGPFTAANLSVTWNDPAGAAHAWHPGDVDPLNLGGLTYSLDNISKPNLPEGQMDLESPVNDMIPGIDVLLAKAKPGLLSRGGYAFIDDSQTPVWNAHRTWIEPRPQQNGQDWYLFTYNRDYQKVLKQYAELCGPIPMIPRYVLGPWITDFNFEYFPDTVESGQPAFKRYNQRYLQDEVSRLRQNLIPFDTLVLDLAWHNYGWQGGYDWSPLIAHPDELLSWLHSQGVKLSLNDHPGYANTEESILSFNDSHAPQVLKDLGRPLPPKPSFDLDISKLWSFSTDPHDQGLSHHWYATDHAEGRWKPIRIGLPWQDQGYRTYQGVGWYRASVRLPAKLPEALYVYLGEVNKTYRIFVNGKEATHSRIHWPRRLTYTDIAPYVKAGQQNEIVLRVEPGENHGGILRGPVAIRDVAPPPRIYFDLSNREQAEVFMRDLHEPLMRQGVDLWWVDGGSGAVDMPGLNKQLWTNKVFYDYTQQETGRRGFILGRYGDWGSERYPAFFTGDAYSQWPVLAYEVAFSARGGNVLVPYISHDIGGFHGAKIDFDLYARWIEFGTFSPLLRMHSAHANPREGNMRMPWVYGSQGIALMRKYFTLHTQLIPYLYTYTWLAHKESMPILRPLYLQYPELEEAYQHSHEYFFGEELLVAPVLDPSGNRTIYLPPGQWIDFFTGRRYQGGTTFTAHYAVEETPVFVREGAIIPEQSASEYSNAKPLDTLILNVYGSGKGSFDLYEDDGDSLAYTEGQYARTAMTYASSSDGFHNLIIEPTRGTFQGQGQARSYELRIHAADKPSSISVNGREVGGWMWDAGQAAAVVVLPRQSIRDRMSVTWR
;
A
#
# COMPACT_ATOMS: atom_id res chain seq x y z
N MET A 1 -32.99 -3.24 -12.09
CA MET A 1 -31.91 -2.44 -12.70
C MET A 1 -31.78 -1.17 -11.89
N VAL A 2 -30.93 -1.14 -10.94
CA VAL A 2 -30.60 0.05 -10.17
C VAL A 2 -29.29 0.55 -10.76
N LYS A 3 -29.32 1.72 -11.41
CA LYS A 3 -28.12 2.44 -11.78
C LYS A 3 -27.37 2.79 -10.48
N LEU A 4 -26.27 2.14 -10.25
CA LEU A 4 -25.26 2.63 -9.33
C LEU A 4 -24.53 3.76 -10.05
N GLU A 5 -24.99 4.99 -9.85
CA GLU A 5 -24.20 6.16 -10.20
C GLU A 5 -23.04 6.23 -9.20
N SER A 6 -21.87 5.89 -9.69
CA SER A 6 -20.61 6.23 -9.00
C SER A 6 -20.53 7.76 -8.98
N PRO A 7 -20.38 8.42 -7.82
CA PRO A 7 -20.25 9.86 -7.80
C PRO A 7 -18.90 10.24 -8.43
N ALA A 8 -18.94 10.78 -9.65
CA ALA A 8 -17.78 11.44 -10.25
C ALA A 8 -17.45 12.68 -9.43
N TYR A 9 -16.37 12.62 -8.69
CA TYR A 9 -15.87 13.74 -7.89
C TYR A 9 -15.01 14.64 -8.78
N GLY A 10 -15.56 15.81 -9.09
CA GLY A 10 -14.99 16.70 -10.07
C GLY A 10 -13.80 17.50 -9.59
N PHE A 11 -12.67 17.22 -10.16
CA PHE A 11 -11.68 18.24 -10.52
C PHE A 11 -12.08 18.79 -11.90
N GLN A 12 -12.21 20.08 -12.04
CA GLN A 12 -12.54 20.69 -13.34
C GLN A 12 -11.25 20.90 -14.15
N GLY A 13 -10.93 19.95 -15.00
CA GLY A 13 -9.92 20.14 -16.05
C GLY A 13 -10.57 20.54 -17.37
N THR A 14 -10.12 21.64 -17.98
CA THR A 14 -10.64 22.17 -19.26
C THR A 14 -10.11 21.41 -20.45
N ALA A 15 -10.82 20.40 -20.91
CA ALA A 15 -10.56 19.78 -22.20
C ALA A 15 -11.41 20.42 -23.30
N ARG A 16 -10.81 21.15 -24.24
CA ARG A 16 -11.45 21.60 -25.49
C ARG A 16 -11.47 20.45 -26.48
N ALA A 17 -12.60 19.79 -26.64
CA ALA A 17 -12.88 18.95 -27.80
C ALA A 17 -13.94 19.61 -28.67
N ARG A 18 -13.62 19.84 -29.94
CA ARG A 18 -14.56 20.29 -30.99
C ARG A 18 -15.42 19.11 -31.41
N ALA A 19 -16.73 19.20 -31.22
CA ALA A 19 -17.69 18.31 -31.87
C ALA A 19 -18.49 19.05 -32.93
N GLN A 20 -18.52 18.50 -34.14
CA GLN A 20 -19.39 18.94 -35.25
C GLN A 20 -20.81 18.44 -35.02
N ALA A 21 -21.76 19.33 -35.21
CA ALA A 21 -23.18 19.06 -35.13
C ALA A 21 -23.73 18.41 -36.41
N ALA A 22 -24.57 17.40 -36.28
CA ALA A 22 -25.55 17.00 -37.31
C ALA A 22 -26.95 16.99 -36.70
N ARG A 23 -27.82 17.85 -37.23
CA ARG A 23 -29.25 17.94 -36.94
C ARG A 23 -30.01 16.82 -37.65
N TRP A 24 -30.94 16.14 -36.93
CA TRP A 24 -32.14 15.60 -37.53
C TRP A 24 -33.32 15.81 -36.56
N LEU A 25 -34.31 16.53 -37.05
CA LEU A 25 -35.65 16.66 -36.49
C LEU A 25 -36.48 15.41 -36.84
N LEU A 26 -37.19 14.85 -35.82
CA LEU A 26 -38.41 14.08 -36.10
C LEU A 26 -39.38 14.28 -34.95
N ILE A 27 -40.59 14.78 -35.32
CA ILE A 27 -41.77 14.97 -34.49
C ILE A 27 -42.48 13.61 -34.37
N GLY A 28 -42.94 13.28 -33.18
CA GLY A 28 -43.90 12.14 -33.07
C GLY A 28 -44.29 11.77 -31.62
N LEU A 29 -45.51 12.23 -31.25
CA LEU A 29 -46.49 11.60 -30.32
C LEU A 29 -46.01 11.11 -28.95
N VAL A 30 -46.40 11.84 -27.93
CA VAL A 30 -46.37 11.46 -26.51
C VAL A 30 -47.63 10.63 -26.18
N PRO A 31 -47.46 9.41 -25.64
CA PRO A 31 -48.53 8.81 -24.83
C PRO A 31 -48.30 9.21 -23.36
N ALA A 32 -49.30 9.81 -22.76
CA ALA A 32 -49.35 10.10 -21.34
C ALA A 32 -49.31 8.80 -20.53
N PHE A 33 -48.12 8.47 -19.99
CA PHE A 33 -48.05 7.49 -18.91
C PHE A 33 -48.32 8.20 -17.59
N LEU A 34 -49.36 7.79 -16.92
CA LEU A 34 -49.61 8.07 -15.51
C LEU A 34 -48.39 7.57 -14.70
N VAL A 35 -47.50 8.49 -14.31
CA VAL A 35 -46.50 8.22 -13.30
C VAL A 35 -47.27 8.10 -11.98
N CYS A 36 -47.50 6.86 -11.58
CA CYS A 36 -47.86 6.53 -10.21
C CYS A 36 -46.68 6.96 -9.34
N CYS A 37 -46.80 8.11 -8.66
CA CYS A 37 -45.86 8.50 -7.60
C CYS A 37 -45.93 7.42 -6.52
N ALA A 38 -44.99 6.46 -6.58
CA ALA A 38 -44.67 5.65 -5.43
C ALA A 38 -44.18 6.64 -4.37
N LYS A 39 -44.99 6.86 -3.33
CA LYS A 39 -44.56 7.55 -2.11
C LYS A 39 -43.30 6.84 -1.67
N THR A 40 -42.14 7.48 -1.80
CA THR A 40 -40.94 7.09 -1.12
C THR A 40 -41.28 7.01 0.37
N GLN A 41 -41.36 5.79 0.92
CA GLN A 41 -41.50 5.61 2.34
C GLN A 41 -40.26 6.24 2.97
N SER A 42 -40.50 7.30 3.73
CA SER A 42 -39.42 7.97 4.47
C SER A 42 -38.75 6.95 5.40
N LYS A 43 -37.42 7.01 5.50
CA LYS A 43 -36.64 6.24 6.47
C LYS A 43 -37.29 6.33 7.84
N PRO A 44 -37.34 5.26 8.63
CA PRO A 44 -37.80 5.35 10.01
C PRO A 44 -36.71 6.06 10.85
N THR A 45 -36.69 7.36 10.76
CA THR A 45 -35.96 8.23 11.68
C THR A 45 -36.84 8.45 12.90
N ILE A 46 -36.36 8.07 14.07
CA ILE A 46 -37.10 8.25 15.33
C ILE A 46 -36.45 9.43 16.09
N PRO A 47 -37.09 10.62 16.09
CA PRO A 47 -36.60 11.76 16.84
C PRO A 47 -36.89 11.59 18.34
N ALA A 48 -35.92 11.97 19.18
CA ALA A 48 -36.03 11.92 20.63
C ALA A 48 -35.44 13.19 21.29
N GLY A 49 -35.95 14.35 20.89
CA GLY A 49 -35.41 15.66 21.28
C GLY A 49 -34.10 15.97 20.58
N ASN A 50 -33.03 16.12 21.36
CA ASN A 50 -31.67 16.33 20.87
C ASN A 50 -30.98 15.05 20.40
N ALA A 51 -31.64 13.91 20.43
CA ALA A 51 -31.19 12.65 19.87
C ALA A 51 -32.06 12.23 18.69
N ARG A 52 -31.49 11.46 17.77
CA ARG A 52 -32.25 10.74 16.73
C ARG A 52 -31.63 9.35 16.50
N PHE A 53 -32.48 8.44 16.07
CA PHE A 53 -32.08 7.07 15.77
C PHE A 53 -32.56 6.69 14.37
N GLU A 54 -31.65 6.18 13.54
CA GLU A 54 -31.92 5.74 12.18
C GLU A 54 -31.58 4.25 12.05
N PHE A 55 -32.57 3.40 11.79
CA PHE A 55 -32.33 1.98 11.57
C PHE A 55 -32.04 1.77 10.07
N LEU A 56 -30.75 1.58 9.75
CA LEU A 56 -30.26 1.47 8.38
C LEU A 56 -30.55 0.07 7.80
N THR A 57 -30.45 -0.95 8.65
CA THR A 57 -30.92 -2.33 8.41
C THR A 57 -31.59 -2.85 9.69
N PRO A 58 -32.19 -4.04 9.69
CA PRO A 58 -32.69 -4.61 10.95
C PRO A 58 -31.64 -4.75 12.06
N SER A 59 -30.34 -4.78 11.71
CA SER A 59 -29.23 -5.04 12.64
C SER A 59 -28.12 -3.98 12.58
N LEU A 60 -28.36 -2.85 11.91
CA LEU A 60 -27.46 -1.68 11.87
C LEU A 60 -28.25 -0.43 12.23
N VAL A 61 -27.84 0.25 13.29
CA VAL A 61 -28.46 1.49 13.75
C VAL A 61 -27.44 2.62 13.83
N ARG A 62 -27.84 3.79 13.28
CA ARG A 62 -27.18 5.08 13.50
C ARG A 62 -27.81 5.76 14.70
N MET A 63 -27.02 6.25 15.61
CA MET A 63 -27.41 6.96 16.83
C MET A 63 -26.73 8.31 16.83
N GLU A 64 -27.51 9.39 16.75
CA GLU A 64 -26.94 10.75 16.72
C GLU A 64 -27.51 11.59 17.86
N TYR A 65 -26.62 12.30 18.55
CA TYR A 65 -26.96 13.31 19.54
C TYR A 65 -26.34 14.65 19.15
N SER A 66 -27.15 15.72 19.18
CA SER A 66 -26.73 17.07 18.88
C SER A 66 -27.15 18.01 20.02
N PRO A 67 -26.21 18.67 20.72
CA PRO A 67 -26.57 19.63 21.76
C PRO A 67 -27.48 20.77 21.30
N ALA A 68 -27.33 21.18 20.02
CA ALA A 68 -28.14 22.20 19.39
C ALA A 68 -29.45 21.69 18.75
N GLY A 69 -29.66 20.36 18.71
CA GLY A 69 -30.80 19.78 18.04
C GLY A 69 -30.74 19.83 16.50
N VAL A 70 -29.57 20.16 15.94
CA VAL A 70 -29.31 20.18 14.50
C VAL A 70 -28.48 18.95 14.15
N PHE A 71 -28.96 18.14 13.23
CA PHE A 71 -28.36 16.87 12.87
C PHE A 71 -27.59 16.97 11.56
N VAL A 72 -26.59 16.10 11.38
CA VAL A 72 -25.73 16.11 10.19
C VAL A 72 -26.20 15.02 9.21
N ASP A 73 -26.77 15.43 8.09
CA ASP A 73 -27.26 14.51 7.05
C ASP A 73 -26.26 14.32 5.89
N ALA A 74 -25.23 15.18 5.80
CA ALA A 74 -24.18 15.01 4.82
C ALA A 74 -23.36 13.74 5.07
N PRO A 75 -22.89 13.06 4.04
CA PRO A 75 -21.87 12.02 4.17
C PRO A 75 -20.59 12.59 4.79
N THR A 76 -19.80 11.73 5.42
CA THR A 76 -18.53 12.11 6.01
C THR A 76 -17.36 11.54 5.18
N ALA A 77 -16.14 11.86 5.55
CA ALA A 77 -14.97 11.24 4.92
C ALA A 77 -14.95 9.71 5.09
N VAL A 78 -15.60 9.17 6.12
CA VAL A 78 -15.73 7.73 6.39
C VAL A 78 -17.04 7.17 5.85
N VAL A 79 -18.16 7.69 6.32
CA VAL A 79 -19.50 7.19 5.97
C VAL A 79 -20.04 7.83 4.70
N GLN A 80 -20.14 7.03 3.65
CA GLN A 80 -20.50 7.50 2.30
C GLN A 80 -22.00 7.42 1.99
N LYS A 81 -22.66 6.36 2.49
CA LYS A 81 -24.08 6.11 2.17
C LYS A 81 -25.00 6.68 3.24
N ARG A 82 -25.93 7.54 2.81
CA ARG A 82 -26.99 8.11 3.65
C ARG A 82 -28.37 7.60 3.28
N ASP A 83 -28.52 7.07 2.08
CA ASP A 83 -29.79 6.53 1.57
C ASP A 83 -29.88 5.03 1.80
N TRP A 84 -30.83 4.63 2.66
CA TRP A 84 -31.06 3.24 3.01
C TRP A 84 -32.52 2.86 2.76
N PRO A 85 -32.81 1.61 2.43
CA PRO A 85 -34.18 1.11 2.35
C PRO A 85 -34.91 1.28 3.67
N ALA A 86 -36.22 1.45 3.63
CA ALA A 86 -37.02 1.53 4.83
C ALA A 86 -36.97 0.20 5.62
N VAL A 87 -36.78 0.30 6.93
CA VAL A 87 -36.79 -0.81 7.88
C VAL A 87 -38.08 -0.76 8.70
N GLN A 88 -38.71 -1.91 8.96
CA GLN A 88 -39.81 -1.97 9.88
C GLN A 88 -39.34 -1.82 11.31
N VAL A 89 -39.81 -0.76 11.99
CA VAL A 89 -39.47 -0.46 13.38
C VAL A 89 -40.74 -0.25 14.19
N GLN A 90 -40.86 -0.96 15.29
CA GLN A 90 -41.88 -0.70 16.29
C GLN A 90 -41.28 0.21 17.37
N SER A 91 -41.92 1.35 17.61
CA SER A 91 -41.47 2.29 18.63
C SER A 91 -42.55 2.63 19.64
N THR A 92 -42.20 2.69 20.89
CA THR A 92 -43.07 3.11 22.00
C THR A 92 -42.34 4.03 22.95
N GLN A 93 -43.10 4.90 23.64
CA GLN A 93 -42.52 5.68 24.75
C GLN A 93 -43.25 5.25 26.03
N LYS A 94 -42.48 4.78 26.97
CA LYS A 94 -42.99 4.32 28.27
C LYS A 94 -42.07 4.75 29.41
N GLU A 95 -42.65 5.33 30.46
CA GLU A 95 -41.92 5.71 31.67
C GLU A 95 -40.68 6.59 31.44
N GLY A 96 -40.72 7.48 30.46
CA GLY A 96 -39.59 8.34 30.10
C GLY A 96 -38.54 7.67 29.22
N TRP A 97 -38.78 6.46 28.72
CA TRP A 97 -37.92 5.74 27.79
C TRP A 97 -38.53 5.67 26.40
N LEU A 98 -37.70 5.91 25.39
CA LEU A 98 -37.97 5.49 24.03
C LEU A 98 -37.51 4.02 23.92
N ILE A 99 -38.37 3.15 23.42
CA ILE A 99 -38.04 1.77 23.07
C ILE A 99 -38.37 1.62 21.57
N ALA A 100 -37.37 1.25 20.79
CA ALA A 100 -37.49 1.03 19.35
C ALA A 100 -36.93 -0.34 19.00
N ALA A 101 -37.73 -1.17 18.33
CA ALA A 101 -37.37 -2.54 18.01
C ALA A 101 -37.54 -2.83 16.52
N THR A 102 -36.57 -3.52 15.96
CA THR A 102 -36.62 -4.20 14.65
C THR A 102 -36.83 -5.70 14.86
N SER A 103 -36.73 -6.48 13.79
CA SER A 103 -36.67 -7.94 13.89
C SER A 103 -35.38 -8.48 14.52
N ALA A 104 -34.31 -7.66 14.63
CA ALA A 104 -32.98 -8.10 15.08
C ALA A 104 -32.53 -7.43 16.38
N ILE A 105 -32.87 -6.16 16.63
CA ILE A 105 -32.39 -5.41 17.78
C ILE A 105 -33.48 -4.65 18.50
N THR A 106 -33.28 -4.36 19.78
CA THR A 106 -34.11 -3.43 20.57
C THR A 106 -33.23 -2.35 21.17
N LEU A 107 -33.48 -1.11 20.80
CA LEU A 107 -32.82 0.08 21.31
C LEU A 107 -33.66 0.72 22.41
N ARG A 108 -33.06 1.13 23.54
CA ARG A 108 -33.67 1.87 24.62
C ARG A 108 -32.90 3.14 24.89
N TYR A 109 -33.54 4.29 24.88
CA TYR A 109 -32.95 5.57 25.22
C TYR A 109 -33.85 6.34 26.19
N ARG A 110 -33.25 6.90 27.25
CA ARG A 110 -33.94 7.75 28.22
C ARG A 110 -34.19 9.13 27.62
N LEU A 111 -35.43 9.49 27.42
CA LEU A 111 -35.79 10.76 26.79
C LEU A 111 -35.28 11.96 27.58
N ARG A 112 -34.74 12.97 26.88
CA ARG A 112 -34.20 14.22 27.45
C ARG A 112 -33.05 14.03 28.46
N SER A 113 -32.31 12.95 28.34
CA SER A 113 -31.20 12.63 29.27
C SER A 113 -29.84 13.18 28.83
N GLY A 114 -29.76 13.89 27.71
CA GLY A 114 -28.49 14.44 27.19
C GLY A 114 -27.70 13.48 26.30
N PRO A 115 -26.38 13.63 26.23
CA PRO A 115 -25.49 12.78 25.44
C PRO A 115 -25.62 11.30 25.80
N PHE A 116 -25.27 10.44 24.87
CA PHE A 116 -25.35 8.98 25.07
C PHE A 116 -24.30 8.52 26.09
N THR A 117 -24.77 7.77 27.07
CA THR A 117 -23.97 7.15 28.14
C THR A 117 -24.54 5.75 28.47
N ALA A 118 -23.76 4.93 29.14
CA ALA A 118 -24.23 3.61 29.59
C ALA A 118 -25.50 3.64 30.43
N ALA A 119 -25.78 4.76 31.14
CA ALA A 119 -26.96 4.92 31.99
C ALA A 119 -28.24 5.25 31.22
N ASN A 120 -28.14 5.75 29.97
CA ASN A 120 -29.28 6.29 29.23
C ASN A 120 -29.51 5.65 27.86
N LEU A 121 -28.57 4.84 27.36
CA LEU A 121 -28.69 4.16 26.07
C LEU A 121 -28.26 2.70 26.18
N SER A 122 -29.06 1.80 25.59
CA SER A 122 -28.67 0.40 25.40
C SER A 122 -29.25 -0.16 24.10
N VAL A 123 -28.54 -1.12 23.50
CA VAL A 123 -29.02 -1.91 22.38
C VAL A 123 -28.91 -3.39 22.75
N THR A 124 -29.98 -4.14 22.59
CA THR A 124 -30.03 -5.58 22.92
C THR A 124 -30.39 -6.39 21.68
N TRP A 125 -29.88 -7.60 21.59
CA TRP A 125 -30.21 -8.60 20.57
C TRP A 125 -30.09 -10.01 21.13
N ASN A 126 -30.61 -10.99 20.37
CA ASN A 126 -30.43 -12.39 20.72
C ASN A 126 -29.53 -13.07 19.67
N ASP A 127 -28.76 -14.04 20.13
CA ASP A 127 -28.05 -14.95 19.23
C ASP A 127 -29.02 -16.02 18.66
N PRO A 128 -28.58 -16.85 17.69
CA PRO A 128 -29.39 -17.91 17.13
C PRO A 128 -29.84 -19.00 18.15
N ALA A 129 -29.10 -19.14 19.28
CA ALA A 129 -29.46 -20.04 20.37
C ALA A 129 -30.48 -19.42 21.35
N GLY A 130 -30.80 -18.14 21.19
CA GLY A 130 -31.76 -17.40 22.02
C GLY A 130 -31.12 -16.72 23.25
N ALA A 131 -29.80 -16.76 23.40
CA ALA A 131 -29.12 -16.02 24.46
C ALA A 131 -29.16 -14.50 24.18
N ALA A 132 -29.41 -13.72 25.22
CA ALA A 132 -29.53 -12.29 25.15
C ALA A 132 -28.16 -11.61 25.28
N HIS A 133 -27.91 -10.66 24.39
CA HIS A 133 -26.73 -9.79 24.39
C HIS A 133 -27.16 -8.34 24.55
N ALA A 134 -26.25 -7.51 25.08
CA ALA A 134 -26.47 -6.08 25.25
C ALA A 134 -25.18 -5.31 24.97
N TRP A 135 -25.35 -4.12 24.41
CA TRP A 135 -24.29 -3.13 24.27
C TRP A 135 -24.72 -1.82 24.93
N HIS A 136 -23.77 -1.16 25.59
CA HIS A 136 -23.94 0.16 26.17
C HIS A 136 -22.77 1.08 25.72
N PRO A 137 -22.97 2.40 25.67
CA PRO A 137 -21.90 3.35 25.43
C PRO A 137 -20.73 3.16 26.42
N GLY A 138 -19.53 2.97 25.87
CA GLY A 138 -18.31 2.76 26.64
C GLY A 138 -17.97 1.29 26.93
N ASP A 139 -18.81 0.34 26.52
CA ASP A 139 -18.47 -1.07 26.62
C ASP A 139 -17.18 -1.38 25.83
N VAL A 140 -16.26 -2.08 26.46
CA VAL A 140 -15.08 -2.66 25.81
C VAL A 140 -15.43 -4.06 25.35
N ASP A 141 -15.08 -4.39 24.12
CA ASP A 141 -15.29 -5.71 23.54
C ASP A 141 -14.02 -6.59 23.69
N PRO A 142 -13.94 -7.45 24.73
CA PRO A 142 -12.78 -8.32 24.93
C PRO A 142 -12.71 -9.48 23.93
N LEU A 143 -13.78 -9.69 23.15
CA LEU A 143 -13.90 -10.76 22.15
C LEU A 143 -13.67 -10.25 20.72
N ASN A 144 -13.28 -8.97 20.55
CA ASN A 144 -12.94 -8.40 19.25
C ASN A 144 -11.70 -9.11 18.67
N LEU A 145 -11.77 -9.46 17.40
CA LEU A 145 -10.72 -10.23 16.73
C LEU A 145 -9.57 -9.32 16.21
N GLY A 146 -9.63 -8.03 16.52
CA GLY A 146 -8.64 -7.02 16.14
C GLY A 146 -8.73 -6.62 14.67
N GLY A 147 -8.05 -5.55 14.35
CA GLY A 147 -7.90 -4.99 13.01
C GLY A 147 -6.43 -4.76 12.67
N LEU A 148 -6.17 -3.65 12.02
CA LEU A 148 -4.84 -3.21 11.63
C LEU A 148 -4.38 -2.01 12.46
N THR A 149 -3.07 -1.74 12.43
CA THR A 149 -2.47 -0.47 12.86
C THR A 149 -1.99 0.28 11.61
N TYR A 150 -1.64 1.55 11.80
CA TYR A 150 -1.07 2.39 10.74
C TYR A 150 0.20 1.77 10.13
N SER A 151 1.09 1.25 10.96
CA SER A 151 2.38 0.70 10.55
C SER A 151 2.93 -0.26 11.58
N LEU A 152 3.78 -1.16 11.13
CA LEU A 152 4.61 -2.04 11.95
C LEU A 152 6.04 -1.52 12.13
N ASP A 153 6.28 -0.24 11.81
CA ASP A 153 7.60 0.36 11.93
C ASP A 153 8.18 0.16 13.32
N ASN A 154 9.44 -0.24 13.39
CA ASN A 154 10.20 -0.42 14.63
C ASN A 154 9.61 -1.41 15.65
N ILE A 155 8.72 -2.31 15.24
CA ILE A 155 8.08 -3.28 16.17
C ILE A 155 9.09 -4.21 16.85
N SER A 156 10.23 -4.46 16.24
CA SER A 156 11.27 -5.36 16.76
C SER A 156 12.05 -4.82 17.96
N LYS A 157 11.95 -3.52 18.28
CA LYS A 157 12.71 -2.91 19.39
C LYS A 157 11.81 -2.08 20.31
N PRO A 158 11.22 -2.67 21.34
CA PRO A 158 10.31 -1.98 22.24
C PRO A 158 10.92 -0.85 23.09
N ASN A 159 12.24 -0.67 23.11
CA ASN A 159 12.95 0.23 24.03
C ASN A 159 13.97 1.16 23.38
N LEU A 160 13.99 1.34 22.06
CA LEU A 160 14.83 2.38 21.47
C LEU A 160 14.15 3.76 21.58
N PRO A 161 14.88 4.81 21.98
CA PRO A 161 14.39 6.17 21.88
C PRO A 161 13.98 6.50 20.45
N GLU A 162 12.89 7.23 20.29
CA GLU A 162 12.41 7.71 18.99
C GLU A 162 13.58 8.38 18.24
N GLY A 163 13.93 7.86 17.05
CA GLY A 163 14.99 8.40 16.18
C GLY A 163 16.36 7.72 16.23
N GLN A 164 16.56 6.64 16.98
CA GLN A 164 17.76 5.83 16.88
C GLN A 164 17.52 4.56 16.05
N MET A 165 17.98 4.58 14.79
CA MET A 165 18.15 3.36 14.00
C MET A 165 19.51 2.74 14.32
N ASP A 166 19.50 1.62 15.04
CA ASP A 166 20.71 0.82 15.21
C ASP A 166 20.75 -0.27 14.15
N LEU A 167 21.47 -0.02 13.08
CA LEU A 167 21.53 -0.86 11.88
C LEU A 167 22.42 -2.12 12.07
N GLU A 168 23.16 -2.23 13.16
CA GLU A 168 24.21 -3.24 13.32
C GLU A 168 24.10 -4.15 14.54
N SER A 169 23.12 -3.97 15.42
CA SER A 169 23.02 -4.81 16.63
C SER A 169 22.39 -6.17 16.35
N PRO A 170 23.06 -7.28 16.64
CA PRO A 170 22.43 -8.60 16.63
C PRO A 170 21.35 -8.61 17.71
N VAL A 171 20.11 -8.70 17.30
CA VAL A 171 18.96 -8.63 18.19
C VAL A 171 18.80 -9.94 18.93
N ASN A 172 19.26 -9.96 20.18
CA ASN A 172 18.98 -11.02 21.15
C ASN A 172 17.90 -10.63 22.15
N ASP A 173 17.24 -9.48 22.00
CA ASP A 173 16.21 -9.04 22.92
C ASP A 173 14.85 -9.58 22.50
N MET A 174 14.20 -10.27 23.44
CA MET A 174 12.89 -10.88 23.25
C MET A 174 11.88 -9.88 22.73
N ILE A 175 11.42 -10.10 21.51
CA ILE A 175 10.22 -9.45 21.01
C ILE A 175 9.09 -9.83 21.94
N PRO A 176 8.25 -8.88 22.40
CA PRO A 176 7.02 -9.23 23.10
C PRO A 176 6.28 -10.28 22.28
N GLY A 177 5.74 -11.31 22.92
CA GLY A 177 5.04 -12.37 22.20
C GLY A 177 4.04 -11.77 21.20
N ILE A 178 3.86 -12.44 20.09
CA ILE A 178 2.94 -12.05 19.00
C ILE A 178 1.59 -11.59 19.55
N ASP A 179 1.07 -12.27 20.56
CA ASP A 179 -0.20 -11.93 21.19
C ASP A 179 -0.23 -10.53 21.81
N VAL A 180 0.90 -10.07 22.34
CA VAL A 180 1.02 -8.70 22.90
C VAL A 180 1.03 -7.65 21.79
N LEU A 181 1.66 -7.94 20.66
CA LEU A 181 1.67 -7.04 19.50
C LEU A 181 0.31 -7.01 18.81
N LEU A 182 -0.35 -8.16 18.69
CA LEU A 182 -1.70 -8.24 18.17
C LEU A 182 -2.73 -7.53 19.06
N ALA A 183 -2.50 -7.49 20.36
CA ALA A 183 -3.32 -6.73 21.30
C ALA A 183 -3.22 -5.20 21.12
N LYS A 184 -2.17 -4.70 20.47
CA LYS A 184 -2.02 -3.26 20.13
C LYS A 184 -2.77 -2.86 18.86
N ALA A 185 -3.25 -3.82 18.06
CA ALA A 185 -4.06 -3.52 16.89
C ALA A 185 -5.38 -2.86 17.35
N LYS A 186 -5.84 -1.89 16.56
CA LYS A 186 -7.16 -1.29 16.80
C LYS A 186 -8.26 -2.34 16.70
N PRO A 187 -9.42 -2.14 17.35
CA PRO A 187 -10.58 -3.01 17.14
C PRO A 187 -10.96 -3.09 15.66
N GLY A 188 -11.27 -4.30 15.18
CA GLY A 188 -11.79 -4.53 13.85
C GLY A 188 -13.32 -4.62 13.84
N LEU A 189 -13.89 -4.89 12.66
CA LEU A 189 -15.33 -5.14 12.49
C LEU A 189 -15.76 -6.50 13.03
N LEU A 190 -14.84 -7.47 13.12
CA LEU A 190 -15.18 -8.84 13.48
C LEU A 190 -14.95 -9.06 14.98
N SER A 191 -15.96 -9.62 15.63
CA SER A 191 -15.93 -9.97 17.05
C SER A 191 -16.72 -11.23 17.33
N ARG A 192 -16.22 -12.05 18.25
CA ARG A 192 -16.98 -13.16 18.83
C ARG A 192 -18.11 -12.65 19.72
N GLY A 193 -18.07 -11.39 20.17
CA GLY A 193 -19.15 -10.70 20.86
C GLY A 193 -20.33 -10.35 19.94
N GLY A 194 -20.17 -10.50 18.63
CA GLY A 194 -21.24 -10.39 17.63
C GLY A 194 -21.70 -8.97 17.35
N TYR A 195 -20.86 -7.96 17.64
CA TYR A 195 -21.15 -6.58 17.30
C TYR A 195 -19.88 -5.82 16.88
N ALA A 196 -20.07 -4.69 16.20
CA ALA A 196 -19.04 -3.70 15.92
C ALA A 196 -19.58 -2.29 16.14
N PHE A 197 -18.68 -1.37 16.48
CA PHE A 197 -19.01 0.02 16.77
C PHE A 197 -18.08 0.95 16.01
N ILE A 198 -18.67 1.98 15.35
CA ILE A 198 -17.93 3.04 14.67
C ILE A 198 -18.37 4.37 15.23
N ASP A 199 -17.42 5.18 15.70
CA ASP A 199 -17.62 6.57 16.09
C ASP A 199 -17.21 7.50 14.95
N ASP A 200 -18.20 8.15 14.34
CA ASP A 200 -18.02 9.09 13.21
C ASP A 200 -18.20 10.57 13.67
N SER A 201 -18.24 10.80 15.00
CA SER A 201 -18.63 12.07 15.61
C SER A 201 -17.78 13.25 15.19
N GLN A 202 -16.48 13.04 14.94
CA GLN A 202 -15.52 14.07 14.62
C GLN A 202 -15.16 14.15 13.14
N THR A 203 -15.62 13.18 12.34
CA THR A 203 -15.23 13.09 10.94
C THR A 203 -15.80 14.24 10.11
N PRO A 204 -14.97 14.95 9.33
CA PRO A 204 -15.38 16.00 8.40
C PRO A 204 -16.43 15.51 7.40
N VAL A 205 -17.25 16.44 6.94
CA VAL A 205 -18.38 16.15 6.04
C VAL A 205 -18.05 16.57 4.61
N TRP A 206 -18.68 15.88 3.65
CA TRP A 206 -18.69 16.34 2.27
C TRP A 206 -19.55 17.59 2.13
N ASN A 207 -19.07 18.57 1.35
CA ASN A 207 -19.87 19.72 0.96
C ASN A 207 -21.12 19.28 0.15
N ALA A 208 -22.07 20.20 -0.03
CA ALA A 208 -23.35 19.91 -0.68
C ALA A 208 -23.23 19.34 -2.11
N HIS A 209 -22.14 19.64 -2.80
CA HIS A 209 -21.85 19.16 -4.15
C HIS A 209 -21.00 17.88 -4.18
N ARG A 210 -20.58 17.37 -3.03
CA ARG A 210 -19.68 16.23 -2.88
C ARG A 210 -18.34 16.38 -3.64
N THR A 211 -17.88 17.61 -3.80
CA THR A 211 -16.62 17.90 -4.50
C THR A 211 -15.42 17.96 -3.58
N TRP A 212 -15.66 18.31 -2.29
CA TRP A 212 -14.61 18.37 -1.28
C TRP A 212 -15.18 18.24 0.12
N ILE A 213 -14.30 18.03 1.12
CA ILE A 213 -14.69 17.97 2.53
C ILE A 213 -14.69 19.35 3.18
N GLU A 214 -15.48 19.48 4.22
CA GLU A 214 -15.60 20.64 5.07
C GLU A 214 -15.54 20.21 6.55
N PRO A 215 -15.07 21.07 7.46
CA PRO A 215 -15.12 20.78 8.88
C PRO A 215 -16.54 20.40 9.31
N ARG A 216 -16.66 19.44 10.22
CA ARG A 216 -17.97 19.05 10.74
C ARG A 216 -18.63 20.25 11.43
N PRO A 217 -19.91 20.57 11.10
CA PRO A 217 -20.60 21.76 11.64
C PRO A 217 -20.76 21.75 13.15
N GLN A 218 -20.72 20.56 13.78
CA GLN A 218 -20.94 20.40 15.22
C GLN A 218 -19.88 19.47 15.80
N GLN A 219 -18.93 20.04 16.55
CA GLN A 219 -17.82 19.31 17.15
C GLN A 219 -18.16 18.58 18.46
N ASN A 220 -19.29 18.91 19.12
CA ASN A 220 -19.66 18.38 20.44
C ASN A 220 -20.85 17.41 20.38
N GLY A 221 -21.17 16.89 19.21
CA GLY A 221 -22.19 15.87 19.00
C GLY A 221 -21.64 14.46 19.11
N GLN A 222 -22.55 13.48 19.03
CA GLN A 222 -22.24 12.07 18.87
C GLN A 222 -22.91 11.56 17.60
N ASP A 223 -22.22 10.81 16.77
CA ASP A 223 -22.72 10.20 15.55
C ASP A 223 -22.12 8.79 15.42
N TRP A 224 -22.88 7.81 15.84
CA TRP A 224 -22.41 6.47 16.11
C TRP A 224 -23.15 5.44 15.28
N TYR A 225 -22.43 4.38 14.87
CA TYR A 225 -22.97 3.25 14.13
C TYR A 225 -22.72 1.97 14.91
N LEU A 226 -23.76 1.22 15.20
CA LEU A 226 -23.67 -0.08 15.85
C LEU A 226 -24.20 -1.16 14.93
N PHE A 227 -23.35 -2.13 14.61
CA PHE A 227 -23.68 -3.34 13.88
C PHE A 227 -23.90 -4.48 14.85
N THR A 228 -24.90 -5.30 14.63
CA THR A 228 -25.10 -6.56 15.35
C THR A 228 -25.25 -7.70 14.35
N TYR A 229 -24.46 -8.76 14.49
CA TYR A 229 -24.34 -9.80 13.46
C TYR A 229 -24.06 -11.20 14.05
N ASN A 230 -23.89 -11.33 15.39
CA ASN A 230 -23.46 -12.56 16.03
C ASN A 230 -22.14 -13.06 15.43
N ARG A 231 -22.12 -14.24 14.78
CA ARG A 231 -20.95 -14.75 14.06
C ARG A 231 -21.11 -14.71 12.52
N ASP A 232 -22.10 -13.99 12.02
CA ASP A 232 -22.26 -13.76 10.57
C ASP A 232 -21.31 -12.65 10.08
N TYR A 233 -20.04 -13.02 10.00
CA TYR A 233 -18.95 -12.08 9.63
C TYR A 233 -19.11 -11.53 8.22
N GLN A 234 -19.59 -12.34 7.27
CA GLN A 234 -19.82 -11.88 5.91
C GLN A 234 -20.88 -10.77 5.87
N LYS A 235 -21.91 -10.89 6.69
CA LYS A 235 -22.98 -9.88 6.79
C LYS A 235 -22.43 -8.52 7.24
N VAL A 236 -21.60 -8.47 8.28
CA VAL A 236 -21.08 -7.19 8.78
C VAL A 236 -20.08 -6.58 7.80
N LEU A 237 -19.21 -7.35 7.17
CA LEU A 237 -18.30 -6.87 6.14
C LEU A 237 -19.08 -6.24 4.97
N LYS A 238 -20.16 -6.87 4.53
CA LYS A 238 -21.05 -6.36 3.48
C LYS A 238 -21.78 -5.09 3.89
N GLN A 239 -22.30 -5.04 5.11
CA GLN A 239 -22.96 -3.84 5.65
C GLN A 239 -21.98 -2.68 5.81
N TYR A 240 -20.76 -2.95 6.22
CA TYR A 240 -19.71 -1.96 6.33
C TYR A 240 -19.33 -1.41 4.94
N ALA A 241 -19.08 -2.26 3.96
CA ALA A 241 -18.83 -1.84 2.58
C ALA A 241 -19.99 -1.03 1.99
N GLU A 242 -21.22 -1.38 2.34
CA GLU A 242 -22.39 -0.61 1.92
C GLU A 242 -22.46 0.77 2.61
N LEU A 243 -22.06 0.86 3.87
CA LEU A 243 -22.01 2.12 4.65
C LEU A 243 -20.86 3.03 4.23
N CYS A 244 -19.64 2.49 4.18
CA CYS A 244 -18.40 3.25 4.01
C CYS A 244 -17.92 3.32 2.57
N GLY A 245 -18.40 2.45 1.69
CA GLY A 245 -18.03 2.34 0.29
C GLY A 245 -17.41 0.97 -0.04
N PRO A 246 -17.56 0.51 -1.28
CA PRO A 246 -17.05 -0.79 -1.70
C PRO A 246 -15.52 -0.77 -1.90
N ILE A 247 -14.91 -1.93 -1.81
CA ILE A 247 -13.54 -2.17 -2.27
C ILE A 247 -13.52 -1.99 -3.80
N PRO A 248 -12.60 -1.20 -4.39
CA PRO A 248 -12.50 -1.09 -5.85
C PRO A 248 -11.80 -2.31 -6.46
N MET A 249 -12.06 -2.55 -7.74
CA MET A 249 -11.19 -3.41 -8.55
C MET A 249 -9.86 -2.69 -8.79
N ILE A 250 -8.76 -3.40 -8.61
CA ILE A 250 -7.42 -2.88 -8.89
C ILE A 250 -6.95 -3.25 -10.31
N PRO A 251 -5.94 -2.56 -10.88
CA PRO A 251 -5.32 -2.99 -12.13
C PRO A 251 -4.76 -4.40 -11.99
N ARG A 252 -5.00 -5.28 -12.97
CA ARG A 252 -4.58 -6.69 -12.90
C ARG A 252 -3.06 -6.85 -12.78
N TYR A 253 -2.29 -5.98 -13.41
CA TYR A 253 -0.83 -6.08 -13.39
C TYR A 253 -0.22 -5.83 -12.01
N VAL A 254 -0.91 -5.13 -11.10
CA VAL A 254 -0.42 -4.92 -9.73
C VAL A 254 -0.42 -6.21 -8.89
N LEU A 255 -1.14 -7.23 -9.35
CA LEU A 255 -1.10 -8.57 -8.75
C LEU A 255 0.14 -9.36 -9.17
N GLY A 256 0.89 -8.94 -10.19
CA GLY A 256 2.17 -9.51 -10.52
C GLY A 256 3.26 -9.12 -9.52
N PRO A 257 4.42 -9.81 -9.52
CA PRO A 257 5.47 -9.52 -8.56
C PRO A 257 6.10 -8.13 -8.77
N TRP A 258 6.52 -7.53 -7.66
CA TRP A 258 7.16 -6.21 -7.59
C TRP A 258 8.59 -6.32 -7.10
N ILE A 259 9.47 -5.51 -7.67
CA ILE A 259 10.85 -5.33 -7.23
C ILE A 259 11.05 -3.88 -6.86
N THR A 260 11.53 -3.62 -5.66
CA THR A 260 11.90 -2.27 -5.24
C THR A 260 13.41 -2.13 -5.29
N ASP A 261 13.88 -1.08 -5.94
CA ASP A 261 15.25 -0.63 -5.78
C ASP A 261 15.27 0.62 -4.89
N PHE A 262 15.90 0.47 -3.72
CA PHE A 262 15.78 1.45 -2.65
C PHE A 262 16.81 2.59 -2.78
N ASN A 263 18.08 2.30 -3.09
CA ASN A 263 19.11 3.26 -2.74
C ASN A 263 20.21 3.45 -3.78
N PHE A 264 20.04 4.40 -4.66
CA PHE A 264 21.14 4.94 -5.46
C PHE A 264 22.08 5.83 -4.66
N GLU A 265 21.61 6.45 -3.59
CA GLU A 265 22.32 7.53 -2.90
C GLU A 265 23.02 7.12 -1.61
N TYR A 266 22.60 6.02 -0.97
CA TYR A 266 23.02 5.69 0.38
C TYR A 266 24.34 4.93 0.47
N PHE A 267 24.83 4.38 -0.63
CA PHE A 267 26.03 3.56 -0.60
C PHE A 267 27.15 4.16 -1.45
N PRO A 268 28.25 4.60 -0.81
CA PRO A 268 29.45 4.97 -1.54
C PRO A 268 30.06 3.71 -2.12
N ASP A 269 29.78 3.45 -3.36
CA ASP A 269 30.40 2.33 -4.09
C ASP A 269 31.87 2.56 -4.44
N THR A 270 32.43 3.61 -3.95
CA THR A 270 33.76 4.04 -4.28
C THR A 270 34.86 3.24 -3.62
N VAL A 271 34.52 2.45 -2.60
CA VAL A 271 35.50 1.80 -1.75
C VAL A 271 36.25 0.69 -2.48
N GLU A 272 35.68 0.03 -3.45
CA GLU A 272 36.31 -1.11 -4.11
C GLU A 272 36.60 -0.96 -5.60
N SER A 273 35.80 -0.20 -6.32
CA SER A 273 35.93 -0.06 -7.79
C SER A 273 36.68 1.20 -8.21
N GLY A 274 36.82 2.18 -7.32
CA GLY A 274 37.40 3.50 -7.66
C GLY A 274 36.50 4.36 -8.53
N GLN A 275 35.22 3.96 -8.75
CA GLN A 275 34.25 4.70 -9.52
C GLN A 275 33.28 5.44 -8.59
N PRO A 276 32.81 6.64 -8.95
CA PRO A 276 31.76 7.34 -8.20
C PRO A 276 30.46 6.52 -8.15
N ALA A 277 29.73 6.59 -7.03
CA ALA A 277 28.48 5.83 -6.82
C ALA A 277 27.48 5.97 -7.97
N PHE A 278 27.28 7.18 -8.51
CA PHE A 278 26.35 7.37 -9.61
C PHE A 278 26.81 6.81 -10.97
N LYS A 279 28.02 6.30 -11.12
CA LYS A 279 28.42 5.53 -12.30
C LYS A 279 27.98 4.07 -12.20
N ARG A 280 27.77 3.56 -11.01
CA ARG A 280 27.31 2.20 -10.76
C ARG A 280 25.80 2.12 -10.57
N TYR A 281 25.23 2.93 -9.68
CA TYR A 281 23.80 3.00 -9.41
C TYR A 281 23.13 4.14 -10.19
N ASN A 282 23.07 4.00 -11.51
CA ASN A 282 22.44 4.96 -12.39
C ASN A 282 21.37 4.27 -13.23
N GLN A 283 20.76 5.00 -14.13
CA GLN A 283 19.78 4.47 -15.07
C GLN A 283 20.22 3.16 -15.75
N ARG A 284 21.49 3.02 -16.10
CA ARG A 284 22.03 1.80 -16.71
C ARG A 284 22.00 0.62 -15.76
N TYR A 285 22.32 0.85 -14.49
CA TYR A 285 22.23 -0.19 -13.47
C TYR A 285 20.82 -0.77 -13.37
N LEU A 286 19.76 0.07 -13.35
CA LEU A 286 18.37 -0.38 -13.33
C LEU A 286 18.04 -1.25 -14.54
N GLN A 287 18.48 -0.82 -15.72
CA GLN A 287 18.29 -1.59 -16.96
C GLN A 287 19.00 -2.95 -16.90
N ASP A 288 20.20 -2.99 -16.33
CA ASP A 288 20.97 -4.23 -16.16
C ASP A 288 20.29 -5.16 -15.15
N GLU A 289 19.72 -4.66 -14.04
CA GLU A 289 18.95 -5.46 -13.07
C GLU A 289 17.69 -6.08 -13.68
N VAL A 290 16.87 -5.27 -14.37
CA VAL A 290 15.69 -5.77 -15.08
C VAL A 290 16.09 -6.85 -16.09
N SER A 291 17.13 -6.58 -16.88
CA SER A 291 17.65 -7.54 -17.86
C SER A 291 18.12 -8.84 -17.21
N ARG A 292 18.77 -8.76 -16.05
CA ARG A 292 19.24 -9.92 -15.30
C ARG A 292 18.10 -10.77 -14.75
N LEU A 293 17.02 -10.15 -14.28
CA LEU A 293 15.81 -10.86 -13.85
C LEU A 293 15.19 -11.62 -15.04
N ARG A 294 15.03 -10.97 -16.19
CA ARG A 294 14.51 -11.61 -17.41
C ARG A 294 15.40 -12.77 -17.88
N GLN A 295 16.73 -12.60 -17.91
CA GLN A 295 17.68 -13.65 -18.26
C GLN A 295 17.60 -14.87 -17.34
N ASN A 296 17.25 -14.65 -16.08
CA ASN A 296 17.05 -15.73 -15.11
C ASN A 296 15.61 -16.27 -15.10
N LEU A 297 14.76 -15.85 -16.03
CA LEU A 297 13.36 -16.27 -16.14
C LEU A 297 12.56 -16.01 -14.86
N ILE A 298 12.84 -14.90 -14.17
CA ILE A 298 12.10 -14.47 -13.00
C ILE A 298 11.06 -13.45 -13.44
N PRO A 299 9.76 -13.78 -13.36
CA PRO A 299 8.70 -12.85 -13.75
C PRO A 299 8.57 -11.72 -12.76
N PHE A 300 8.30 -10.51 -13.25
CA PHE A 300 7.86 -9.39 -12.43
C PHE A 300 7.17 -8.32 -13.30
N ASP A 301 6.32 -7.53 -12.68
CA ASP A 301 5.46 -6.56 -13.36
C ASP A 301 5.81 -5.11 -13.04
N THR A 302 6.23 -4.83 -11.81
CA THR A 302 6.44 -3.47 -11.34
C THR A 302 7.83 -3.26 -10.76
N LEU A 303 8.53 -2.26 -11.26
CA LEU A 303 9.72 -1.71 -10.63
C LEU A 303 9.31 -0.52 -9.77
N VAL A 304 9.79 -0.49 -8.53
CA VAL A 304 9.60 0.64 -7.63
C VAL A 304 10.91 1.37 -7.48
N LEU A 305 10.94 2.65 -7.77
CA LEU A 305 12.02 3.52 -7.33
C LEU A 305 11.60 4.18 -6.02
N ASP A 306 12.34 3.88 -4.99
CA ASP A 306 12.17 4.50 -3.70
C ASP A 306 12.72 5.94 -3.74
N LEU A 307 12.93 6.56 -2.63
CA LEU A 307 13.25 7.99 -2.45
C LEU A 307 14.40 8.53 -3.31
N ALA A 308 15.27 7.67 -3.83
CA ALA A 308 16.41 8.06 -4.67
C ALA A 308 16.03 8.63 -6.05
N TRP A 309 14.78 8.51 -6.49
CA TRP A 309 14.34 9.14 -7.73
C TRP A 309 14.23 10.67 -7.62
N HIS A 310 13.97 11.19 -6.41
CA HIS A 310 13.93 12.62 -6.13
C HIS A 310 15.30 13.27 -6.30
N ASN A 311 15.35 14.44 -6.86
CA ASN A 311 16.61 15.19 -7.00
C ASN A 311 17.31 15.46 -5.67
N TYR A 312 16.53 15.61 -4.61
CA TYR A 312 17.02 15.89 -3.25
C TYR A 312 16.77 14.73 -2.27
N GLY A 313 16.47 13.53 -2.77
CA GLY A 313 16.19 12.37 -1.96
C GLY A 313 14.99 12.57 -1.03
N TRP A 314 15.07 12.12 0.21
CA TRP A 314 14.01 12.21 1.24
C TRP A 314 13.40 13.59 1.43
N GLN A 315 14.05 14.65 1.02
CA GLN A 315 13.61 16.02 1.28
C GLN A 315 12.75 16.62 0.18
N GLY A 316 12.25 15.75 -0.68
CA GLY A 316 11.40 16.17 -1.77
C GLY A 316 12.20 16.81 -2.89
N GLY A 317 11.45 17.40 -3.75
CA GLY A 317 11.88 17.82 -5.06
C GLY A 317 11.31 16.85 -6.07
N TYR A 318 10.65 17.39 -7.06
CA TYR A 318 9.94 16.61 -8.07
C TYR A 318 10.68 16.59 -9.39
N ASP A 319 11.90 17.17 -9.43
CA ASP A 319 12.86 16.93 -10.48
C ASP A 319 13.49 15.54 -10.32
N TRP A 320 13.77 14.87 -11.42
CA TRP A 320 14.46 13.60 -11.41
C TRP A 320 15.87 13.70 -10.85
N SER A 321 16.28 12.69 -10.11
CA SER A 321 17.67 12.55 -9.67
C SER A 321 18.62 12.55 -10.87
N PRO A 322 19.78 13.23 -10.77
CA PRO A 322 20.81 13.17 -11.81
C PRO A 322 21.33 11.77 -12.14
N LEU A 323 21.06 10.80 -11.27
CA LEU A 323 21.35 9.38 -11.51
C LEU A 323 20.47 8.77 -12.60
N ILE A 324 19.29 9.37 -12.84
CA ILE A 324 18.37 9.01 -13.92
C ILE A 324 18.47 10.10 -14.98
N ALA A 325 19.52 10.04 -15.80
CA ALA A 325 19.87 11.12 -16.72
C ALA A 325 18.87 11.31 -17.86
N HIS A 326 18.17 10.24 -18.25
CA HIS A 326 17.21 10.22 -19.36
C HIS A 326 15.92 9.49 -18.95
N PRO A 327 15.09 10.09 -18.10
CA PRO A 327 13.90 9.42 -17.55
C PRO A 327 12.91 8.97 -18.65
N ASP A 328 12.70 9.74 -19.70
CA ASP A 328 11.80 9.38 -20.81
C ASP A 328 12.28 8.09 -21.53
N GLU A 329 13.60 7.97 -21.72
CA GLU A 329 14.19 6.75 -22.31
C GLU A 329 14.05 5.54 -21.37
N LEU A 330 14.28 5.75 -20.07
CA LEU A 330 14.11 4.69 -19.06
C LEU A 330 12.66 4.19 -19.04
N LEU A 331 11.69 5.09 -18.93
CA LEU A 331 10.26 4.77 -18.88
C LEU A 331 9.81 4.04 -20.15
N SER A 332 10.18 4.56 -21.33
CA SER A 332 9.86 3.91 -22.61
C SER A 332 10.48 2.51 -22.70
N TRP A 333 11.70 2.35 -22.20
CA TRP A 333 12.38 1.05 -22.20
C TRP A 333 11.72 0.07 -21.20
N LEU A 334 11.40 0.52 -19.97
CA LEU A 334 10.69 -0.32 -18.98
C LEU A 334 9.36 -0.82 -19.55
N HIS A 335 8.57 0.06 -20.12
CA HIS A 335 7.30 -0.32 -20.75
C HIS A 335 7.49 -1.31 -21.90
N SER A 336 8.57 -1.18 -22.70
CA SER A 336 8.90 -2.16 -23.74
C SER A 336 9.24 -3.56 -23.18
N GLN A 337 9.71 -3.63 -21.94
CA GLN A 337 9.96 -4.88 -21.20
C GLN A 337 8.70 -5.39 -20.45
N GLY A 338 7.55 -4.73 -20.60
CA GLY A 338 6.33 -5.02 -19.87
C GLY A 338 6.37 -4.65 -18.40
N VAL A 339 7.30 -3.78 -17.99
CA VAL A 339 7.50 -3.35 -16.61
C VAL A 339 6.83 -2.00 -16.38
N LYS A 340 6.03 -1.90 -15.32
CA LYS A 340 5.43 -0.68 -14.82
C LYS A 340 6.35 0.01 -13.82
N LEU A 341 6.30 1.35 -13.74
CA LEU A 341 7.08 2.12 -12.79
C LEU A 341 6.21 2.71 -11.70
N SER A 342 6.57 2.43 -10.46
CA SER A 342 6.03 3.08 -9.26
C SER A 342 7.10 3.98 -8.64
N LEU A 343 6.71 5.18 -8.22
CA LEU A 343 7.58 6.09 -7.47
C LEU A 343 7.09 6.20 -6.03
N ASN A 344 8.04 6.17 -5.09
CA ASN A 344 7.77 6.48 -3.69
C ASN A 344 7.63 7.99 -3.52
N ASP A 345 6.66 8.44 -2.75
CA ASP A 345 6.47 9.83 -2.34
C ASP A 345 6.06 9.91 -0.87
N HIS A 346 6.65 10.84 -0.14
CA HIS A 346 6.35 11.14 1.25
C HIS A 346 5.63 12.50 1.35
N PRO A 347 4.34 12.59 1.08
CA PRO A 347 3.61 13.85 0.95
C PRO A 347 3.34 14.57 2.27
N GLY A 348 4.34 14.75 3.08
CA GLY A 348 4.29 15.59 4.26
C GLY A 348 4.31 14.87 5.60
N TYR A 349 5.47 14.88 6.20
CA TYR A 349 5.61 14.66 7.64
C TYR A 349 5.52 16.01 8.35
N ALA A 350 4.50 16.23 9.19
CA ALA A 350 4.23 17.51 9.84
C ALA A 350 5.40 18.06 10.70
N ASN A 351 6.33 17.21 11.11
CA ASN A 351 7.49 17.56 11.91
C ASN A 351 8.82 17.15 11.28
N THR A 352 8.81 16.45 10.15
CA THR A 352 9.96 16.16 9.35
C THR A 352 9.87 16.98 8.07
N GLU A 353 10.98 17.35 7.51
CA GLU A 353 11.05 18.29 6.40
C GLU A 353 10.87 17.59 5.05
N GLU A 354 10.27 16.42 5.08
CA GLU A 354 9.89 15.63 3.92
C GLU A 354 8.72 16.28 3.19
N SER A 355 8.66 16.16 1.90
CA SER A 355 7.60 16.73 1.02
C SER A 355 7.49 18.24 1.02
N ILE A 356 8.59 18.87 1.18
CA ILE A 356 8.68 20.29 1.03
C ILE A 356 9.28 20.57 -0.32
N LEU A 357 8.51 21.23 -1.17
CA LEU A 357 9.07 21.66 -2.44
C LEU A 357 10.23 22.62 -2.18
N SER A 358 11.42 22.17 -2.56
CA SER A 358 12.60 23.02 -2.48
C SER A 358 12.45 24.20 -3.44
N PHE A 359 12.86 25.39 -3.03
CA PHE A 359 12.90 26.56 -3.92
C PHE A 359 13.84 26.40 -5.12
N ASN A 360 14.71 25.38 -5.14
CA ASN A 360 15.58 25.02 -6.27
C ASN A 360 14.94 23.99 -7.21
N ASP A 361 13.78 23.43 -6.83
CA ASP A 361 13.02 22.58 -7.73
C ASP A 361 12.52 23.39 -8.93
N SER A 362 12.59 22.82 -10.11
CA SER A 362 12.18 23.51 -11.34
C SER A 362 10.69 23.83 -11.34
N HIS A 363 9.87 23.12 -10.60
CA HIS A 363 8.43 23.31 -10.46
C HIS A 363 8.06 24.44 -9.48
N ALA A 364 8.96 24.84 -8.57
CA ALA A 364 8.67 25.80 -7.51
C ALA A 364 8.10 27.14 -8.01
N PRO A 365 8.58 27.75 -9.11
CA PRO A 365 8.01 28.99 -9.63
C PRO A 365 6.56 28.86 -10.08
N GLN A 366 6.19 27.74 -10.72
CA GLN A 366 4.82 27.50 -11.17
C GLN A 366 3.91 27.25 -9.97
N VAL A 367 4.32 26.40 -9.03
CA VAL A 367 3.60 26.12 -7.80
C VAL A 367 3.32 27.39 -7.01
N LEU A 368 4.33 28.27 -6.79
CA LEU A 368 4.13 29.54 -6.10
C LEU A 368 3.12 30.43 -6.80
N LYS A 369 3.21 30.54 -8.11
CA LYS A 369 2.27 31.31 -8.93
C LYS A 369 0.84 30.80 -8.76
N ASP A 370 0.65 29.47 -8.84
CA ASP A 370 -0.66 28.84 -8.79
C ASP A 370 -1.26 28.84 -7.37
N LEU A 371 -0.40 28.89 -6.34
CA LEU A 371 -0.82 29.13 -4.95
C LEU A 371 -1.03 30.64 -4.64
N GLY A 372 -0.91 31.54 -5.62
CA GLY A 372 -1.01 32.99 -5.40
C GLY A 372 0.07 33.55 -4.46
N ARG A 373 1.19 32.84 -4.28
CA ARG A 373 2.30 33.24 -3.43
C ARG A 373 3.36 34.02 -4.22
N PRO A 374 4.00 35.05 -3.63
CA PRO A 374 5.01 35.82 -4.33
C PRO A 374 6.22 34.94 -4.69
N LEU A 375 6.75 35.14 -5.88
CA LEU A 375 8.03 34.55 -6.25
C LEU A 375 9.16 35.15 -5.38
N PRO A 376 10.14 34.37 -4.98
CA PRO A 376 11.29 34.87 -4.27
C PRO A 376 12.03 35.92 -5.11
N PRO A 377 12.56 36.97 -4.50
CA PRO A 377 13.32 37.97 -5.20
C PRO A 377 14.56 37.32 -5.84
N LYS A 378 14.85 37.68 -7.08
CA LYS A 378 16.10 37.24 -7.72
C LYS A 378 17.27 37.90 -6.99
N PRO A 379 18.37 37.17 -6.72
CA PRO A 379 19.55 37.77 -6.14
C PRO A 379 20.11 38.83 -7.12
N SER A 380 20.41 40.03 -6.58
CA SER A 380 21.16 41.02 -7.29
C SER A 380 22.68 40.82 -7.15
N PHE A 381 23.06 40.13 -6.11
CA PHE A 381 24.41 39.61 -5.87
C PHE A 381 24.37 38.07 -5.76
N ASP A 382 25.06 37.40 -6.69
CA ASP A 382 25.19 35.94 -6.74
C ASP A 382 26.63 35.55 -7.11
N LEU A 383 27.38 35.04 -6.16
CA LEU A 383 28.78 34.68 -6.32
C LEU A 383 28.94 33.17 -6.07
N ASP A 384 29.13 32.40 -7.13
CA ASP A 384 29.48 30.98 -7.04
C ASP A 384 30.86 30.80 -6.38
N ILE A 385 30.90 30.05 -5.28
CA ILE A 385 32.10 29.71 -4.53
C ILE A 385 32.35 28.20 -4.52
N SER A 386 31.63 27.42 -5.32
CA SER A 386 31.70 25.95 -5.34
C SER A 386 33.10 25.39 -5.64
N LYS A 387 33.91 26.15 -6.38
CA LYS A 387 35.26 25.73 -6.81
C LYS A 387 36.39 26.20 -5.90
N LEU A 388 36.10 26.89 -4.82
CA LEU A 388 37.09 27.58 -3.98
C LEU A 388 37.51 26.77 -2.75
N TRP A 389 37.06 25.53 -2.60
CA TRP A 389 37.19 24.78 -1.36
C TRP A 389 38.41 23.91 -1.31
N SER A 390 39.03 23.90 -0.14
CA SER A 390 40.05 22.94 0.28
C SER A 390 39.59 22.23 1.54
N PHE A 391 40.13 21.02 1.78
CA PHE A 391 39.68 20.08 2.80
C PHE A 391 40.85 19.56 3.65
N SER A 392 40.58 19.31 4.92
CA SER A 392 41.46 18.64 5.82
C SER A 392 40.68 17.68 6.72
N THR A 393 41.25 16.50 7.00
CA THR A 393 40.68 15.53 7.94
C THR A 393 41.08 15.85 9.38
N ASP A 394 40.17 15.62 10.32
CA ASP A 394 40.36 15.80 11.76
C ASP A 394 39.90 14.55 12.53
N PRO A 395 40.73 13.47 12.52
CA PRO A 395 40.32 12.19 13.09
C PRO A 395 40.08 12.20 14.60
N HIS A 396 40.59 13.20 15.29
CA HIS A 396 40.51 13.32 16.75
C HIS A 396 39.68 14.51 17.21
N ASP A 397 39.00 15.19 16.30
CA ASP A 397 38.20 16.39 16.54
C ASP A 397 38.93 17.49 17.34
N GLN A 398 40.18 17.70 17.00
CA GLN A 398 41.06 18.68 17.67
C GLN A 398 41.05 20.07 17.00
N GLY A 399 40.47 20.17 15.81
CA GLY A 399 40.48 21.41 15.02
C GLY A 399 39.85 22.59 15.72
N LEU A 400 38.84 22.37 16.58
CA LEU A 400 38.25 23.45 17.40
C LEU A 400 39.23 23.96 18.46
N SER A 401 39.87 23.08 19.21
CA SER A 401 40.85 23.44 20.23
C SER A 401 42.14 24.04 19.67
N HIS A 402 42.49 23.64 18.45
CA HIS A 402 43.63 24.19 17.71
C HIS A 402 43.30 25.38 16.82
N HIS A 403 42.06 25.90 16.92
CA HIS A 403 41.62 27.09 16.21
C HIS A 403 41.74 27.02 14.66
N TRP A 404 41.49 25.83 14.07
CA TRP A 404 41.54 25.67 12.60
C TRP A 404 40.63 26.60 11.81
N TYR A 405 39.72 27.27 12.48
CA TYR A 405 38.81 28.27 11.91
C TYR A 405 39.45 29.69 11.86
N ALA A 406 40.62 29.91 12.47
CA ALA A 406 41.28 31.21 12.51
C ALA A 406 41.92 31.55 11.15
N THR A 407 41.96 32.83 10.83
CA THR A 407 42.44 33.33 9.52
C THR A 407 43.97 33.22 9.35
N ASP A 408 44.71 33.15 10.44
CA ASP A 408 46.15 33.05 10.50
C ASP A 408 46.63 31.61 10.73
N HIS A 409 45.73 30.68 10.76
CA HIS A 409 46.08 29.27 11.04
C HIS A 409 46.68 28.58 9.83
N ALA A 410 47.95 28.23 9.91
CA ALA A 410 48.70 27.53 8.87
C ALA A 410 48.73 25.99 9.03
N GLU A 411 48.30 25.48 10.17
CA GLU A 411 48.26 24.03 10.42
C GLU A 411 47.12 23.35 9.64
N GLY A 412 47.42 22.22 9.11
CA GLY A 412 46.48 21.39 8.35
C GLY A 412 47.02 21.12 6.96
N ARG A 413 46.86 19.85 6.52
CA ARG A 413 47.21 19.45 5.14
C ARG A 413 46.02 19.71 4.24
N TRP A 414 45.72 20.98 4.00
CA TRP A 414 44.60 21.39 3.12
C TRP A 414 44.81 20.94 1.69
N LYS A 415 43.89 20.19 1.12
CA LYS A 415 43.92 19.74 -0.26
C LYS A 415 42.67 20.23 -0.97
N PRO A 416 42.76 20.57 -2.26
CA PRO A 416 41.59 20.90 -3.04
C PRO A 416 40.55 19.79 -2.98
N ILE A 417 39.25 20.14 -2.84
CA ILE A 417 38.12 19.23 -2.81
C ILE A 417 37.01 19.77 -3.69
N ARG A 418 36.28 18.89 -4.32
CA ARG A 418 35.12 19.25 -5.12
C ARG A 418 33.86 19.21 -4.23
N ILE A 419 32.99 20.16 -4.42
CA ILE A 419 31.65 20.18 -3.87
C ILE A 419 30.74 19.30 -4.75
N GLY A 420 29.75 18.65 -4.15
CA GLY A 420 28.82 17.77 -4.85
C GLY A 420 29.23 16.30 -4.83
N LEU A 421 30.28 15.95 -4.08
CA LEU A 421 30.72 14.58 -3.87
C LEU A 421 31.14 14.38 -2.40
N PRO A 422 30.87 13.22 -1.81
CA PRO A 422 31.41 12.87 -0.50
C PRO A 422 32.94 12.91 -0.51
N TRP A 423 33.57 13.20 0.63
CA TRP A 423 35.05 13.14 0.72
C TRP A 423 35.57 11.71 0.55
N GLN A 424 34.77 10.69 0.86
CA GLN A 424 35.10 9.29 0.62
C GLN A 424 35.41 9.03 -0.87
N ASP A 425 34.69 9.67 -1.77
CA ASP A 425 34.87 9.58 -3.22
C ASP A 425 36.07 10.38 -3.75
N GLN A 426 36.72 11.11 -2.87
CA GLN A 426 37.78 12.04 -3.25
C GLN A 426 39.12 11.65 -2.60
N GLY A 427 39.34 10.38 -2.31
CA GLY A 427 40.58 9.83 -1.79
C GLY A 427 40.63 9.61 -0.27
N TYR A 428 39.49 9.88 0.42
CA TYR A 428 39.36 9.66 1.88
C TYR A 428 38.49 8.46 2.20
N ARG A 429 38.64 7.35 1.48
CA ARG A 429 37.79 6.18 1.35
C ARG A 429 37.19 5.64 2.65
N THR A 430 37.99 5.49 3.68
CA THR A 430 37.58 4.89 4.96
C THR A 430 37.43 5.94 6.06
N TYR A 431 37.52 7.21 5.70
CA TYR A 431 37.49 8.27 6.67
C TYR A 431 36.08 8.55 7.18
N GLN A 432 35.86 8.34 8.46
CA GLN A 432 34.63 8.62 9.19
C GLN A 432 34.77 9.64 10.32
N GLY A 433 35.84 10.43 10.32
CA GLY A 433 36.07 11.51 11.28
C GLY A 433 35.50 12.85 10.83
N VAL A 434 35.74 13.87 11.62
CA VAL A 434 35.36 15.26 11.33
C VAL A 434 36.15 15.77 10.11
N GLY A 435 35.44 16.40 9.17
CA GLY A 435 35.99 17.06 8.00
C GLY A 435 35.98 18.58 8.12
N TRP A 436 37.04 19.23 7.72
CA TRP A 436 37.13 20.69 7.67
C TRP A 436 37.25 21.16 6.23
N TYR A 437 36.42 22.13 5.86
CA TYR A 437 36.46 22.81 4.59
C TYR A 437 36.87 24.26 4.77
N ARG A 438 37.68 24.80 3.84
CA ARG A 438 38.10 26.20 3.86
C ARG A 438 38.00 26.79 2.45
N ALA A 439 37.35 27.95 2.34
CA ALA A 439 37.30 28.73 1.12
C ALA A 439 37.75 30.17 1.37
N SER A 440 38.54 30.68 0.46
CA SER A 440 39.05 32.06 0.50
C SER A 440 38.38 32.84 -0.64
N VAL A 441 37.61 33.86 -0.28
CA VAL A 441 36.70 34.59 -1.20
C VAL A 441 36.98 36.08 -1.15
N ARG A 442 37.29 36.71 -2.29
CA ARG A 442 37.40 38.16 -2.40
C ARG A 442 36.03 38.77 -2.65
N LEU A 443 35.56 39.59 -1.74
CA LEU A 443 34.31 40.28 -1.89
C LEU A 443 34.52 41.69 -2.46
N PRO A 444 33.53 42.25 -3.21
CA PRO A 444 33.61 43.59 -3.76
C PRO A 444 33.64 44.65 -2.67
N ALA A 445 34.11 45.87 -3.00
CA ALA A 445 34.21 46.98 -2.06
C ALA A 445 32.83 47.53 -1.61
N LYS A 446 31.79 47.32 -2.43
CA LYS A 446 30.42 47.66 -2.06
C LYS A 446 29.64 46.36 -1.91
N LEU A 447 29.20 46.10 -0.72
CA LEU A 447 28.40 44.90 -0.40
C LEU A 447 26.92 45.26 -0.23
N PRO A 448 26.02 44.31 -0.54
CA PRO A 448 24.62 44.41 -0.14
C PRO A 448 24.50 44.46 1.42
N GLU A 449 23.38 45.01 1.91
CA GLU A 449 23.07 45.01 3.34
C GLU A 449 22.93 43.65 3.95
N ALA A 450 22.31 42.70 3.20
CA ALA A 450 22.20 41.29 3.55
C ALA A 450 23.12 40.46 2.71
N LEU A 451 23.76 39.46 3.30
CA LEU A 451 24.59 38.47 2.59
C LEU A 451 24.46 37.09 3.24
N TYR A 452 24.09 36.14 2.46
CA TYR A 452 23.94 34.74 2.89
C TYR A 452 24.89 33.83 2.13
N VAL A 453 25.61 32.98 2.85
CA VAL A 453 26.30 31.86 2.23
C VAL A 453 25.34 30.67 2.16
N TYR A 454 25.16 30.17 0.98
CA TYR A 454 24.46 28.93 0.67
C TYR A 454 25.49 27.82 0.64
N LEU A 455 25.24 26.73 1.34
CA LEU A 455 26.14 25.57 1.42
C LEU A 455 25.60 24.35 0.70
N GLY A 456 24.44 24.50 0.07
CA GLY A 456 23.77 23.35 -0.52
C GLY A 456 23.40 22.31 0.53
N GLU A 457 23.58 21.05 0.21
CA GLU A 457 23.35 19.93 1.11
C GLU A 457 24.64 19.57 1.85
N VAL A 458 24.66 19.79 3.16
CA VAL A 458 25.77 19.38 4.04
C VAL A 458 25.32 18.16 4.86
N ASN A 459 26.10 17.08 4.82
CA ASN A 459 25.76 15.87 5.55
C ASN A 459 25.98 16.05 7.05
N LYS A 460 24.91 15.85 7.82
CA LYS A 460 24.82 15.96 9.28
C LYS A 460 25.10 17.38 9.84
N THR A 461 25.66 17.41 11.06
CA THR A 461 25.90 18.63 11.81
C THR A 461 27.12 19.38 11.28
N TYR A 462 27.00 20.68 11.14
CA TYR A 462 28.12 21.52 10.75
C TYR A 462 28.22 22.79 11.60
N ARG A 463 29.41 23.36 11.66
CA ARG A 463 29.68 24.71 12.18
C ARG A 463 30.36 25.53 11.09
N ILE A 464 29.92 26.76 10.92
CA ILE A 464 30.50 27.70 9.96
C ILE A 464 31.17 28.88 10.68
N PHE A 465 32.36 29.22 10.22
CA PHE A 465 33.15 30.34 10.71
C PHE A 465 33.46 31.26 9.53
N VAL A 466 33.31 32.56 9.74
CA VAL A 466 33.66 33.59 8.75
C VAL A 466 34.68 34.54 9.38
N ASN A 467 35.85 34.66 8.75
CA ASN A 467 36.96 35.45 9.27
C ASN A 467 37.31 35.14 10.74
N GLY A 468 37.32 33.86 11.10
CA GLY A 468 37.62 33.37 12.43
C GLY A 468 36.54 33.52 13.48
N LYS A 469 35.35 34.00 13.12
CA LYS A 469 34.20 34.12 14.01
C LYS A 469 33.13 33.12 13.63
N GLU A 470 32.57 32.44 14.59
CA GLU A 470 31.45 31.52 14.36
C GLU A 470 30.20 32.29 13.95
N ALA A 471 29.64 31.92 12.83
CA ALA A 471 28.41 32.52 12.28
C ALA A 471 27.18 31.68 12.62
N THR A 472 27.31 30.38 12.63
CA THR A 472 26.20 29.50 13.04
C THR A 472 26.67 28.12 13.49
N HIS A 473 25.85 27.45 14.27
CA HIS A 473 25.98 26.08 14.69
C HIS A 473 24.70 25.32 14.35
N SER A 474 24.75 24.38 13.44
CA SER A 474 23.61 23.52 13.09
C SER A 474 23.61 22.26 13.97
N ARG A 475 22.48 21.95 14.59
CA ARG A 475 22.21 20.71 15.33
C ARG A 475 21.26 19.76 14.58
N ILE A 476 21.40 19.65 13.28
CA ILE A 476 20.49 18.84 12.50
C ILE A 476 20.91 17.38 12.56
N HIS A 477 20.00 16.51 13.01
CA HIS A 477 20.23 15.05 13.09
C HIS A 477 20.04 14.32 11.76
N TRP A 478 19.38 14.93 10.77
CA TRP A 478 19.11 14.34 9.46
C TRP A 478 19.82 15.11 8.34
N PRO A 479 20.54 14.40 7.45
CA PRO A 479 21.19 15.04 6.30
C PRO A 479 20.14 15.55 5.31
N ARG A 480 20.56 16.50 4.46
CA ARG A 480 19.85 16.89 3.24
C ARG A 480 19.00 18.15 3.28
N ARG A 481 19.38 19.11 4.12
CA ARG A 481 18.81 20.46 4.01
C ARG A 481 19.70 21.36 3.19
N LEU A 482 19.10 22.11 2.26
CA LEU A 482 19.76 23.28 1.68
C LEU A 482 20.00 24.28 2.80
N THR A 483 21.27 24.39 3.18
CA THR A 483 21.69 25.21 4.33
C THR A 483 22.16 26.58 3.88
N TYR A 484 21.82 27.59 4.66
CA TYR A 484 22.30 28.94 4.46
C TYR A 484 22.57 29.61 5.80
N THR A 485 23.48 30.60 5.79
CA THR A 485 23.83 31.38 6.98
C THR A 485 23.99 32.83 6.61
N ASP A 486 23.45 33.73 7.42
CA ASP A 486 23.73 35.17 7.32
C ASP A 486 25.20 35.41 7.68
N ILE A 487 25.94 35.93 6.72
CA ILE A 487 27.37 36.24 6.88
C ILE A 487 27.65 37.76 6.83
N ALA A 488 26.65 38.60 6.60
CA ALA A 488 26.82 40.04 6.50
C ALA A 488 27.59 40.66 7.69
N PRO A 489 27.32 40.27 8.97
CA PRO A 489 28.05 40.82 10.14
C PRO A 489 29.51 40.41 10.22
N TYR A 490 29.95 39.42 9.46
CA TYR A 490 31.27 38.78 9.61
C TYR A 490 32.23 39.10 8.46
N VAL A 491 31.72 39.58 7.33
CA VAL A 491 32.51 39.80 6.12
C VAL A 491 33.17 41.16 6.09
N LYS A 492 34.27 41.27 5.32
CA LYS A 492 35.03 42.51 5.09
C LYS A 492 34.93 42.91 3.61
N ALA A 493 34.25 44.04 3.36
CA ALA A 493 34.13 44.61 2.02
C ALA A 493 35.48 44.92 1.38
N GLY A 494 35.65 44.66 0.10
CA GLY A 494 36.88 44.90 -0.68
C GLY A 494 38.07 44.03 -0.33
N GLN A 495 37.90 43.08 0.60
CA GLN A 495 38.97 42.26 1.11
C GLN A 495 38.75 40.78 0.82
N GLN A 496 39.79 40.00 1.04
CA GLN A 496 39.77 38.57 1.11
C GLN A 496 39.04 38.18 2.42
N ASN A 497 38.05 37.27 2.29
CA ASN A 497 37.33 36.70 3.41
C ASN A 497 37.49 35.20 3.44
N GLU A 498 37.64 34.63 4.60
CA GLU A 498 37.74 33.19 4.79
C GLU A 498 36.44 32.61 5.35
N ILE A 499 35.96 31.56 4.71
CA ILE A 499 34.83 30.78 5.15
C ILE A 499 35.33 29.38 5.50
N VAL A 500 35.11 28.95 6.73
CA VAL A 500 35.55 27.65 7.21
C VAL A 500 34.36 26.87 7.75
N LEU A 501 34.23 25.62 7.31
CA LEU A 501 33.23 24.71 7.85
C LEU A 501 33.91 23.54 8.55
N ARG A 502 33.38 23.20 9.72
CA ARG A 502 33.57 21.91 10.37
C ARG A 502 32.32 21.08 10.13
N VAL A 503 32.48 19.90 9.52
CA VAL A 503 31.40 18.98 9.19
C VAL A 503 31.61 17.69 9.96
N GLU A 504 30.62 17.26 10.71
CA GLU A 504 30.64 15.97 11.41
C GLU A 504 30.37 14.82 10.44
N PRO A 505 30.94 13.62 10.69
CA PRO A 505 30.74 12.49 9.82
C PRO A 505 29.28 12.02 9.86
N GLY A 506 28.77 11.65 8.71
CA GLY A 506 27.55 10.84 8.60
C GLY A 506 27.89 9.35 8.71
N GLU A 507 26.89 8.50 8.79
CA GLU A 507 27.06 7.06 8.94
C GLU A 507 27.85 6.42 7.80
N ASN A 508 27.74 6.92 6.58
CA ASN A 508 28.46 6.40 5.42
C ASN A 508 29.08 7.47 4.52
N HIS A 509 28.73 8.74 4.70
CA HIS A 509 29.17 9.84 3.83
C HIS A 509 29.47 11.07 4.66
N GLY A 510 30.42 11.88 4.24
CA GLY A 510 30.67 13.18 4.83
C GLY A 510 30.92 14.23 3.75
N GLY A 511 30.47 15.44 3.97
CA GLY A 511 30.78 16.54 3.10
C GLY A 511 29.63 17.45 2.70
N ILE A 512 29.92 18.30 1.72
CA ILE A 512 28.96 19.11 1.01
C ILE A 512 28.57 18.32 -0.23
N LEU A 513 27.42 17.64 -0.17
CA LEU A 513 27.03 16.60 -1.12
C LEU A 513 26.40 17.17 -2.39
N ARG A 514 25.73 18.34 -2.30
CA ARG A 514 25.09 19.00 -3.45
C ARG A 514 25.18 20.52 -3.33
N GLY A 515 25.21 21.21 -4.48
CA GLY A 515 25.10 22.65 -4.57
C GLY A 515 23.64 23.13 -4.63
N PRO A 516 23.42 24.46 -4.74
CA PRO A 516 24.45 25.47 -5.00
C PRO A 516 25.26 25.84 -3.75
N VAL A 517 26.53 26.15 -3.94
CA VAL A 517 27.39 26.77 -2.92
C VAL A 517 27.79 28.15 -3.40
N ALA A 518 27.13 29.18 -2.87
CA ALA A 518 27.21 30.54 -3.36
C ALA A 518 27.03 31.57 -2.23
N ILE A 519 27.42 32.82 -2.47
CA ILE A 519 27.09 33.93 -1.61
C ILE A 519 26.05 34.79 -2.33
N ARG A 520 24.91 35.04 -1.68
CA ARG A 520 23.77 35.78 -2.25
C ARG A 520 23.27 36.87 -1.29
N ASP A 521 22.63 37.90 -1.86
CA ASP A 521 22.02 38.99 -1.09
C ASP A 521 20.56 38.73 -0.69
N VAL A 522 20.00 37.60 -1.00
CA VAL A 522 18.65 37.19 -0.62
C VAL A 522 18.70 35.93 0.23
N ALA A 523 17.86 35.86 1.24
CA ALA A 523 17.62 34.61 1.95
C ALA A 523 16.85 33.64 1.06
N PRO A 524 17.06 32.32 1.19
CA PRO A 524 16.22 31.36 0.51
C PRO A 524 14.75 31.58 0.91
N PRO A 525 13.81 31.45 -0.02
CA PRO A 525 12.41 31.54 0.31
C PRO A 525 12.04 30.42 1.29
N PRO A 526 11.00 30.62 2.10
CA PRO A 526 10.47 29.57 2.93
C PRO A 526 10.03 28.41 2.04
N ARG A 527 10.22 27.22 2.51
CA ARG A 527 9.78 26.01 1.82
C ARG A 527 8.27 26.02 1.60
N ILE A 528 7.81 25.35 0.55
CA ILE A 528 6.39 25.28 0.23
C ILE A 528 5.83 24.01 0.88
N TYR A 529 4.97 24.18 1.86
CA TYR A 529 4.19 23.11 2.47
C TYR A 529 2.83 23.06 1.82
N PHE A 530 2.28 21.85 1.72
CA PHE A 530 0.94 21.61 1.21
C PHE A 530 0.05 21.02 2.30
N ASP A 531 -1.15 21.56 2.42
CA ASP A 531 -2.26 20.96 3.15
C ASP A 531 -3.22 20.33 2.15
N LEU A 532 -3.19 18.99 2.05
CA LEU A 532 -4.04 18.24 1.12
C LEU A 532 -5.52 18.22 1.56
N SER A 533 -5.87 18.70 2.74
CA SER A 533 -7.26 18.96 3.11
C SER A 533 -7.78 20.27 2.50
N ASN A 534 -6.89 21.18 2.13
CA ASN A 534 -7.21 22.36 1.34
C ASN A 534 -7.26 21.99 -0.15
N ARG A 535 -8.41 22.23 -0.78
CA ARG A 535 -8.65 21.81 -2.17
C ARG A 535 -7.66 22.42 -3.15
N GLU A 536 -7.44 23.73 -3.07
CA GLU A 536 -6.56 24.43 -3.99
C GLU A 536 -5.11 23.93 -3.88
N GLN A 537 -4.64 23.71 -2.67
CA GLN A 537 -3.30 23.18 -2.44
C GLN A 537 -3.15 21.74 -2.92
N ALA A 538 -4.17 20.90 -2.70
CA ALA A 538 -4.18 19.53 -3.21
C ALA A 538 -4.19 19.48 -4.76
N GLU A 539 -5.00 20.35 -5.39
CA GLU A 539 -5.04 20.45 -6.86
C GLU A 539 -3.69 20.94 -7.44
N VAL A 540 -3.05 21.93 -6.82
CA VAL A 540 -1.73 22.41 -7.24
C VAL A 540 -0.67 21.33 -7.03
N PHE A 541 -0.69 20.67 -5.88
CA PHE A 541 0.25 19.60 -5.54
C PHE A 541 0.24 18.47 -6.57
N MET A 542 -0.94 17.99 -6.91
CA MET A 542 -1.07 16.89 -7.87
C MET A 542 -0.81 17.34 -9.30
N ARG A 543 -1.38 18.45 -9.73
CA ARG A 543 -1.28 18.95 -11.10
C ARG A 543 0.13 19.40 -11.47
N ASP A 544 0.80 20.13 -10.57
CA ASP A 544 2.07 20.77 -10.91
C ASP A 544 3.28 19.87 -10.64
N LEU A 545 3.14 18.88 -9.73
CA LEU A 545 4.24 18.03 -9.29
C LEU A 545 4.12 16.57 -9.77
N HIS A 546 2.92 16.01 -9.77
CA HIS A 546 2.71 14.58 -10.08
C HIS A 546 2.26 14.33 -11.52
N GLU A 547 1.35 15.16 -12.04
CA GLU A 547 0.85 15.00 -13.40
C GLU A 547 1.94 15.03 -14.48
N PRO A 548 2.97 15.90 -14.39
CA PRO A 548 4.10 15.85 -15.33
C PRO A 548 4.80 14.50 -15.36
N LEU A 549 5.02 13.88 -14.18
CA LEU A 549 5.63 12.55 -14.06
C LEU A 549 4.73 11.45 -14.62
N MET A 550 3.42 11.52 -14.35
CA MET A 550 2.44 10.60 -14.94
C MET A 550 2.39 10.71 -16.47
N ARG A 551 2.49 11.92 -17.02
CA ARG A 551 2.56 12.15 -18.48
C ARG A 551 3.86 11.66 -19.11
N GLN A 552 4.94 11.61 -18.34
CA GLN A 552 6.19 10.98 -18.77
C GLN A 552 6.09 9.46 -18.81
N GLY A 553 5.14 8.86 -18.06
CA GLY A 553 4.91 7.43 -18.03
C GLY A 553 5.08 6.77 -16.68
N VAL A 554 5.11 7.52 -15.59
CA VAL A 554 4.99 6.94 -14.23
C VAL A 554 3.60 6.34 -14.08
N ASP A 555 3.52 5.07 -13.71
CA ASP A 555 2.27 4.30 -13.70
C ASP A 555 1.57 4.31 -12.35
N LEU A 556 2.33 4.32 -11.26
CA LEU A 556 1.84 4.09 -9.89
C LEU A 556 2.54 5.00 -8.89
N TRP A 557 1.89 5.19 -7.73
CA TRP A 557 2.44 5.92 -6.59
C TRP A 557 2.52 5.01 -5.36
N TRP A 558 3.66 5.07 -4.68
CA TRP A 558 3.79 4.59 -3.33
C TRP A 558 3.71 5.80 -2.39
N VAL A 559 2.55 5.95 -1.73
CA VAL A 559 2.23 7.05 -0.82
C VAL A 559 2.69 6.66 0.58
N ASP A 560 3.96 6.85 0.85
CA ASP A 560 4.58 6.55 2.13
C ASP A 560 4.67 7.80 3.00
N GLY A 561 4.67 7.67 4.32
CA GLY A 561 4.81 8.80 5.23
C GLY A 561 3.78 9.94 5.09
N GLY A 562 2.67 9.72 4.39
CA GLY A 562 1.68 10.75 4.01
C GLY A 562 0.88 11.40 5.14
N SER A 563 1.07 11.01 6.38
CA SER A 563 0.24 11.43 7.52
C SER A 563 0.39 12.90 7.91
N GLY A 564 1.41 13.62 7.42
CA GLY A 564 1.68 15.02 7.74
C GLY A 564 1.01 16.05 6.84
N ALA A 565 0.50 15.65 5.67
CA ALA A 565 0.00 16.56 4.63
C ALA A 565 -1.46 17.02 4.82
N VAL A 566 -2.04 16.86 5.99
CA VAL A 566 -3.47 17.16 6.25
C VAL A 566 -3.62 17.84 7.59
N ASP A 567 -4.19 19.05 7.59
CA ASP A 567 -4.35 19.87 8.80
C ASP A 567 -5.80 19.93 9.32
N MET A 568 -6.78 19.40 8.59
CA MET A 568 -8.19 19.46 9.00
C MET A 568 -8.46 18.60 10.24
N PRO A 569 -8.97 19.18 11.35
CA PRO A 569 -9.30 18.44 12.56
C PRO A 569 -10.33 17.32 12.32
N GLY A 570 -10.14 16.18 12.94
CA GLY A 570 -11.03 15.01 12.81
C GLY A 570 -10.89 14.22 11.51
N LEU A 571 -10.09 14.68 10.58
CA LEU A 571 -9.78 13.94 9.35
C LEU A 571 -8.62 13.00 9.59
N ASN A 572 -8.79 11.73 9.25
CA ASN A 572 -7.65 10.82 9.22
C ASN A 572 -6.71 11.22 8.08
N LYS A 573 -5.49 11.56 8.45
CA LYS A 573 -4.50 12.13 7.54
C LYS A 573 -4.10 11.16 6.43
N GLN A 574 -3.83 9.90 6.79
CA GLN A 574 -3.43 8.89 5.82
C GLN A 574 -4.57 8.53 4.86
N LEU A 575 -5.77 8.31 5.39
CA LEU A 575 -6.95 8.07 4.57
C LEU A 575 -7.13 9.16 3.50
N TRP A 576 -6.99 10.42 3.92
CA TRP A 576 -7.21 11.54 3.00
C TRP A 576 -6.08 11.71 1.98
N THR A 577 -4.84 11.54 2.40
CA THR A 577 -3.69 11.57 1.48
C THR A 577 -3.81 10.46 0.45
N ASN A 578 -4.08 9.22 0.87
CA ASN A 578 -4.33 8.10 -0.04
C ASN A 578 -5.45 8.40 -1.04
N LYS A 579 -6.55 8.99 -0.56
CA LYS A 579 -7.67 9.42 -1.42
C LYS A 579 -7.25 10.43 -2.48
N VAL A 580 -6.49 11.46 -2.11
CA VAL A 580 -6.06 12.51 -3.05
C VAL A 580 -5.26 11.90 -4.20
N PHE A 581 -4.28 11.06 -3.89
CA PHE A 581 -3.48 10.38 -4.91
C PHE A 581 -4.31 9.41 -5.74
N TYR A 582 -5.13 8.59 -5.10
CA TYR A 582 -5.96 7.60 -5.76
C TYR A 582 -6.94 8.23 -6.75
N ASP A 583 -7.73 9.21 -6.29
CA ASP A 583 -8.77 9.84 -7.11
C ASP A 583 -8.16 10.66 -8.24
N TYR A 584 -7.07 11.41 -7.98
CA TYR A 584 -6.40 12.20 -9.01
C TYR A 584 -5.83 11.30 -10.10
N THR A 585 -5.12 10.23 -9.72
CA THR A 585 -4.56 9.28 -10.67
C THR A 585 -5.64 8.63 -11.52
N GLN A 586 -6.74 8.19 -10.89
CA GLN A 586 -7.86 7.60 -11.63
C GLN A 586 -8.50 8.58 -12.61
N GLN A 587 -8.67 9.84 -12.19
CA GLN A 587 -9.28 10.87 -13.02
C GLN A 587 -8.41 11.24 -14.22
N GLU A 588 -7.12 11.48 -13.99
CA GLU A 588 -6.21 11.91 -15.06
C GLU A 588 -5.91 10.80 -16.07
N THR A 589 -5.82 9.56 -15.62
CA THR A 589 -5.55 8.42 -16.50
C THR A 589 -6.79 7.83 -17.15
N GLY A 590 -7.98 8.04 -16.57
CA GLY A 590 -9.21 7.35 -16.93
C GLY A 590 -9.16 5.84 -16.66
N ARG A 591 -8.16 5.37 -15.88
CA ARG A 591 -7.92 3.98 -15.53
C ARG A 591 -8.28 3.75 -14.06
N ARG A 592 -8.20 2.51 -13.60
CA ARG A 592 -8.39 2.18 -12.19
C ARG A 592 -7.36 2.88 -11.35
N GLY A 593 -7.80 3.55 -10.29
CA GLY A 593 -6.93 4.10 -9.28
C GLY A 593 -6.20 2.98 -8.54
N PHE A 594 -4.97 3.27 -8.18
CA PHE A 594 -4.18 2.40 -7.31
C PHE A 594 -3.08 3.22 -6.65
N ILE A 595 -2.88 3.00 -5.37
CA ILE A 595 -1.71 3.47 -4.63
C ILE A 595 -1.19 2.32 -3.76
N LEU A 596 0.08 2.34 -3.42
CA LEU A 596 0.62 1.60 -2.30
C LEU A 596 0.84 2.60 -1.16
N GLY A 597 0.15 2.44 -0.04
CA GLY A 597 0.21 3.39 1.07
C GLY A 597 0.17 2.70 2.42
N ARG A 598 -0.03 3.49 3.48
CA ARG A 598 -0.23 2.98 4.84
C ARG A 598 -1.71 2.98 5.19
N TYR A 599 -2.11 2.14 6.13
CA TYR A 599 -3.50 2.03 6.56
C TYR A 599 -3.98 3.29 7.28
N GLY A 600 -5.08 3.87 6.84
CA GLY A 600 -5.68 5.10 7.34
C GLY A 600 -7.00 4.91 8.08
N ASP A 601 -7.20 3.79 8.80
CA ASP A 601 -8.40 3.50 9.59
C ASP A 601 -9.68 3.29 8.75
N TRP A 602 -10.87 3.50 9.33
CA TRP A 602 -12.16 3.30 8.68
C TRP A 602 -12.28 4.06 7.35
N GLY A 603 -12.75 3.38 6.31
CA GLY A 603 -12.88 3.93 4.96
C GLY A 603 -11.68 3.71 4.05
N SER A 604 -10.58 3.15 4.58
CA SER A 604 -9.34 2.92 3.81
C SER A 604 -9.52 1.89 2.69
N GLU A 605 -10.43 0.95 2.83
CA GLU A 605 -10.71 -0.09 1.83
C GLU A 605 -11.00 0.47 0.43
N ARG A 606 -11.39 1.73 0.34
CA ARG A 606 -11.69 2.43 -0.92
C ARG A 606 -10.46 2.85 -1.71
N TYR A 607 -9.30 2.92 -1.08
CA TYR A 607 -8.07 3.47 -1.67
C TYR A 607 -6.89 2.51 -1.48
N PRO A 608 -6.98 1.28 -2.08
CA PRO A 608 -5.91 0.28 -1.94
C PRO A 608 -4.66 0.64 -2.73
N ALA A 609 -3.51 0.01 -2.40
CA ALA A 609 -3.33 -1.03 -1.38
C ALA A 609 -2.53 -0.53 -0.19
N PHE A 610 -2.27 -1.43 0.77
CA PHE A 610 -1.52 -1.07 1.97
C PHE A 610 -0.34 -1.99 2.19
N PHE A 611 0.76 -1.45 2.76
CA PHE A 611 1.88 -2.25 3.20
C PHE A 611 2.06 -2.17 4.72
N THR A 612 2.77 -3.13 5.27
CA THR A 612 2.88 -3.31 6.71
C THR A 612 3.82 -2.31 7.38
N GLY A 613 4.68 -1.62 6.61
CA GLY A 613 5.70 -0.70 7.12
C GLY A 613 7.08 -1.36 7.26
N ASP A 614 8.03 -0.63 7.85
CA ASP A 614 9.45 -0.92 7.90
C ASP A 614 9.76 -2.00 8.95
N ALA A 615 9.46 -3.25 8.62
CA ALA A 615 9.64 -4.37 9.53
C ALA A 615 11.08 -4.87 9.55
N TYR A 616 11.52 -5.45 10.69
CA TYR A 616 12.85 -6.06 10.80
C TYR A 616 12.89 -7.47 10.24
N SER A 617 14.02 -7.84 9.64
CA SER A 617 14.29 -9.15 9.05
C SER A 617 14.55 -10.21 10.10
N GLN A 618 13.50 -10.69 10.76
CA GLN A 618 13.58 -11.61 11.90
C GLN A 618 12.44 -12.64 11.85
N TRP A 619 12.68 -13.84 12.31
CA TRP A 619 11.68 -14.92 12.38
C TRP A 619 10.39 -14.54 13.13
N PRO A 620 10.46 -13.92 14.33
CA PRO A 620 9.24 -13.49 15.03
C PRO A 620 8.47 -12.42 14.28
N VAL A 621 9.15 -11.56 13.51
CA VAL A 621 8.51 -10.54 12.69
C VAL A 621 7.77 -11.17 11.52
N LEU A 622 8.39 -12.15 10.83
CA LEU A 622 7.71 -12.94 9.81
C LEU A 622 6.43 -13.59 10.38
N ALA A 623 6.54 -14.24 11.54
CA ALA A 623 5.39 -14.86 12.18
C ALA A 623 4.28 -13.83 12.51
N TYR A 624 4.68 -12.66 13.01
CA TYR A 624 3.73 -11.58 13.29
C TYR A 624 3.05 -11.06 12.02
N GLU A 625 3.78 -10.86 10.93
CA GLU A 625 3.21 -10.35 9.67
C GLU A 625 2.21 -11.31 9.03
N VAL A 626 2.40 -12.63 9.17
CA VAL A 626 1.42 -13.61 8.70
C VAL A 626 0.07 -13.40 9.40
N ALA A 627 0.07 -13.34 10.73
CA ALA A 627 -1.15 -13.13 11.50
C ALA A 627 -1.74 -11.73 11.27
N PHE A 628 -0.90 -10.70 11.19
CA PHE A 628 -1.32 -9.32 10.95
C PHE A 628 -1.98 -9.16 9.58
N SER A 629 -1.35 -9.68 8.53
CA SER A 629 -1.87 -9.58 7.15
C SER A 629 -3.22 -10.29 7.00
N ALA A 630 -3.39 -11.46 7.61
CA ALA A 630 -4.68 -12.16 7.62
C ALA A 630 -5.78 -11.33 8.31
N ARG A 631 -5.44 -10.57 9.38
CA ARG A 631 -6.39 -9.68 10.08
C ARG A 631 -6.83 -8.47 9.26
N GLY A 632 -6.15 -8.15 8.15
CA GLY A 632 -6.65 -7.17 7.19
C GLY A 632 -8.08 -7.47 6.76
N GLY A 633 -8.45 -8.75 6.68
CA GLY A 633 -9.83 -9.17 6.43
C GLY A 633 -10.85 -8.68 7.46
N ASN A 634 -10.45 -8.52 8.72
CA ASN A 634 -11.32 -8.05 9.81
C ASN A 634 -11.74 -6.58 9.69
N VAL A 635 -11.09 -5.82 8.83
CA VAL A 635 -11.37 -4.40 8.56
C VAL A 635 -11.60 -4.15 7.07
N LEU A 636 -11.93 -5.20 6.33
CA LEU A 636 -12.24 -5.17 4.89
C LEU A 636 -11.07 -4.66 4.02
N VAL A 637 -9.82 -4.95 4.42
CA VAL A 637 -8.62 -4.63 3.65
C VAL A 637 -8.13 -5.90 2.94
N PRO A 638 -8.42 -6.07 1.63
CA PRO A 638 -8.10 -7.29 0.90
C PRO A 638 -6.68 -7.31 0.32
N TYR A 639 -6.06 -6.13 0.16
CA TYR A 639 -4.79 -5.99 -0.54
C TYR A 639 -3.71 -5.50 0.41
N ILE A 640 -3.01 -6.44 1.04
CA ILE A 640 -1.86 -6.15 1.91
C ILE A 640 -0.58 -6.62 1.24
N SER A 641 0.41 -5.74 1.27
CA SER A 641 1.82 -6.01 0.94
C SER A 641 2.63 -6.03 2.23
N HIS A 642 3.74 -6.73 2.20
CA HIS A 642 4.77 -6.66 3.24
C HIS A 642 6.15 -6.62 2.59
N ASP A 643 7.16 -6.17 3.32
CA ASP A 643 8.53 -6.10 2.83
C ASP A 643 9.14 -7.51 2.88
N ILE A 644 9.16 -8.20 1.73
CA ILE A 644 9.64 -9.58 1.66
C ILE A 644 11.13 -9.66 1.98
N GLY A 645 11.43 -10.41 3.03
CA GLY A 645 12.75 -10.53 3.64
C GLY A 645 12.99 -9.50 4.75
N GLY A 646 12.00 -8.67 5.07
CA GLY A 646 12.08 -7.56 6.02
C GLY A 646 12.78 -6.32 5.43
N PHE A 647 12.36 -5.14 5.87
CA PHE A 647 12.95 -3.87 5.46
C PHE A 647 14.33 -3.65 6.08
N HIS A 648 14.41 -3.73 7.42
CA HIS A 648 15.66 -3.58 8.14
C HIS A 648 16.41 -4.90 8.26
N GLY A 649 17.71 -4.86 8.09
CA GLY A 649 18.62 -6.02 8.14
C GLY A 649 19.38 -6.17 6.81
N ALA A 650 20.70 -6.33 6.93
CA ALA A 650 21.58 -6.55 5.79
C ALA A 650 21.28 -7.90 5.11
N LYS A 651 22.28 -8.63 4.68
CA LYS A 651 22.10 -10.01 4.21
C LYS A 651 21.58 -10.87 5.35
N ILE A 652 20.42 -11.50 5.13
CA ILE A 652 19.78 -12.41 6.08
C ILE A 652 20.08 -13.86 5.72
N ASP A 653 19.80 -14.78 6.65
CA ASP A 653 19.94 -16.20 6.36
C ASP A 653 19.01 -16.63 5.23
N PHE A 654 19.49 -17.59 4.42
CA PHE A 654 18.74 -18.07 3.26
C PHE A 654 17.39 -18.67 3.65
N ASP A 655 17.31 -19.35 4.78
CA ASP A 655 16.06 -19.94 5.28
C ASP A 655 15.01 -18.88 5.54
N LEU A 656 15.35 -17.83 6.26
CA LEU A 656 14.42 -16.71 6.53
C LEU A 656 13.98 -16.02 5.22
N TYR A 657 14.93 -15.80 4.30
CA TYR A 657 14.66 -15.25 2.99
C TYR A 657 13.67 -16.11 2.20
N ALA A 658 13.89 -17.44 2.17
CA ALA A 658 13.04 -18.38 1.48
C ALA A 658 11.62 -18.38 2.05
N ARG A 659 11.47 -18.49 3.37
CA ARG A 659 10.17 -18.52 4.03
C ARG A 659 9.36 -17.24 3.83
N TRP A 660 10.04 -16.10 3.74
CA TRP A 660 9.37 -14.84 3.44
C TRP A 660 8.87 -14.76 1.98
N ILE A 661 9.66 -15.26 1.03
CA ILE A 661 9.22 -15.38 -0.37
C ILE A 661 8.01 -16.33 -0.49
N GLU A 662 8.05 -17.45 0.23
CA GLU A 662 6.94 -18.42 0.26
C GLU A 662 5.66 -17.79 0.78
N PHE A 663 5.73 -17.06 1.89
CA PHE A 663 4.59 -16.30 2.41
C PHE A 663 4.11 -15.24 1.41
N GLY A 664 5.03 -14.48 0.81
CA GLY A 664 4.71 -13.47 -0.20
C GLY A 664 4.01 -14.03 -1.42
N THR A 665 4.34 -15.27 -1.82
CA THR A 665 3.72 -15.95 -2.96
C THR A 665 2.21 -16.16 -2.77
N PHE A 666 1.80 -16.41 -1.54
CA PHE A 666 0.39 -16.55 -1.16
C PHE A 666 -0.14 -15.31 -0.41
N SER A 667 0.37 -14.14 -0.78
CA SER A 667 -0.12 -12.82 -0.39
C SER A 667 -0.70 -12.10 -1.61
N PRO A 668 -1.64 -11.15 -1.47
CA PRO A 668 -2.23 -10.45 -2.60
C PRO A 668 -1.22 -9.65 -3.43
N LEU A 669 -0.21 -9.10 -2.78
CA LEU A 669 0.87 -8.32 -3.40
C LEU A 669 2.22 -8.90 -2.99
N LEU A 670 2.95 -9.40 -3.96
CA LEU A 670 4.29 -9.98 -3.81
C LEU A 670 5.35 -8.92 -4.11
N ARG A 671 5.93 -8.26 -3.09
CA ARG A 671 6.86 -7.14 -3.25
C ARG A 671 8.18 -7.36 -2.51
N MET A 672 9.27 -7.50 -3.26
CA MET A 672 10.63 -7.52 -2.70
C MET A 672 11.06 -6.10 -2.31
N HIS A 673 11.40 -5.91 -1.05
CA HIS A 673 11.85 -4.61 -0.56
C HIS A 673 12.83 -4.71 0.60
N SER A 674 13.80 -3.78 0.69
CA SER A 674 14.73 -3.64 1.81
C SER A 674 15.42 -2.29 1.78
N ALA A 675 15.74 -1.75 2.95
CA ALA A 675 16.58 -0.56 3.11
C ALA A 675 18.06 -0.79 2.78
N HIS A 676 18.47 -2.02 2.54
CA HIS A 676 19.89 -2.35 2.40
C HIS A 676 20.24 -2.78 0.99
N ALA A 677 21.32 -2.18 0.49
CA ALA A 677 21.98 -2.59 -0.74
C ALA A 677 23.47 -2.81 -0.49
N ASN A 678 24.08 -3.60 -1.33
CA ASN A 678 25.50 -3.85 -1.33
C ASN A 678 26.12 -3.32 -2.64
N PRO A 679 27.23 -2.61 -2.60
CA PRO A 679 27.88 -2.09 -3.80
C PRO A 679 28.14 -3.11 -4.91
N ARG A 680 28.36 -4.37 -4.58
CA ARG A 680 28.62 -5.43 -5.57
C ARG A 680 27.36 -6.13 -6.04
N GLU A 681 26.38 -6.31 -5.16
CA GLU A 681 25.25 -7.21 -5.34
C GLU A 681 23.91 -6.50 -5.54
N GLY A 682 23.87 -5.18 -5.33
CA GLY A 682 22.67 -4.38 -5.39
C GLY A 682 21.78 -4.54 -4.17
N ASN A 683 20.47 -4.48 -4.35
CA ASN A 683 19.52 -4.71 -3.27
C ASN A 683 19.74 -6.09 -2.63
N MET A 684 19.83 -6.12 -1.30
CA MET A 684 20.15 -7.34 -0.53
C MET A 684 19.02 -8.40 -0.57
N ARG A 685 17.89 -8.08 -1.17
CA ARG A 685 16.80 -9.05 -1.45
C ARG A 685 16.84 -9.60 -2.87
N MET A 686 17.77 -9.16 -3.70
CA MET A 686 17.94 -9.74 -5.03
C MET A 686 18.41 -11.19 -4.96
N PRO A 687 17.91 -12.08 -5.84
CA PRO A 687 18.11 -13.52 -5.71
C PRO A 687 19.58 -13.94 -5.87
N TRP A 688 20.37 -13.19 -6.64
CA TRP A 688 21.79 -13.49 -6.85
C TRP A 688 22.67 -13.24 -5.61
N VAL A 689 22.17 -12.48 -4.61
CA VAL A 689 22.82 -12.34 -3.30
C VAL A 689 22.95 -13.70 -2.60
N TYR A 690 22.01 -14.61 -2.91
CA TYR A 690 21.93 -15.98 -2.38
C TYR A 690 22.40 -17.03 -3.39
N GLY A 691 23.06 -16.60 -4.48
CA GLY A 691 23.57 -17.51 -5.51
C GLY A 691 22.50 -18.22 -6.32
N SER A 692 22.87 -19.40 -6.85
CA SER A 692 21.96 -20.19 -7.71
C SER A 692 20.71 -20.68 -7.00
N GLN A 693 20.79 -20.95 -5.71
CA GLN A 693 19.62 -21.37 -4.90
C GLN A 693 18.61 -20.23 -4.76
N GLY A 694 19.05 -18.99 -4.51
CA GLY A 694 18.18 -17.84 -4.46
C GLY A 694 17.48 -17.57 -5.79
N ILE A 695 18.21 -17.70 -6.90
CA ILE A 695 17.66 -17.57 -8.26
C ILE A 695 16.61 -18.66 -8.54
N ALA A 696 16.90 -19.90 -8.17
CA ALA A 696 15.97 -21.02 -8.38
C ALA A 696 14.70 -20.86 -7.53
N LEU A 697 14.85 -20.45 -6.27
CA LEU A 697 13.74 -20.20 -5.34
C LEU A 697 12.83 -19.09 -5.85
N MET A 698 13.39 -17.90 -6.13
CA MET A 698 12.59 -16.76 -6.59
C MET A 698 11.89 -17.09 -7.93
N ARG A 699 12.58 -17.73 -8.85
CA ARG A 699 11.95 -18.18 -10.11
C ARG A 699 10.75 -19.08 -9.86
N LYS A 700 10.91 -20.10 -8.99
CA LYS A 700 9.83 -21.06 -8.65
C LYS A 700 8.60 -20.32 -8.14
N TYR A 701 8.77 -19.51 -7.11
CA TYR A 701 7.67 -18.91 -6.38
C TYR A 701 7.04 -17.70 -7.09
N PHE A 702 7.84 -16.88 -7.76
CA PHE A 702 7.33 -15.76 -8.58
C PHE A 702 6.57 -16.28 -9.81
N THR A 703 7.05 -17.38 -10.42
CA THR A 703 6.31 -18.03 -11.50
C THR A 703 4.97 -18.57 -11.00
N LEU A 704 4.96 -19.25 -9.86
CA LEU A 704 3.72 -19.77 -9.26
C LEU A 704 2.73 -18.65 -8.96
N HIS A 705 3.19 -17.55 -8.34
CA HIS A 705 2.33 -16.39 -8.07
C HIS A 705 1.74 -15.83 -9.37
N THR A 706 2.56 -15.66 -10.41
CA THR A 706 2.10 -15.17 -11.72
C THR A 706 1.10 -16.14 -12.36
N GLN A 707 1.30 -17.46 -12.22
CA GLN A 707 0.36 -18.46 -12.72
C GLN A 707 -0.99 -18.41 -12.01
N LEU A 708 -1.02 -18.11 -10.72
CA LEU A 708 -2.24 -17.98 -9.90
C LEU A 708 -3.04 -16.69 -10.16
N ILE A 709 -2.60 -15.78 -11.03
CA ILE A 709 -3.32 -14.51 -11.26
C ILE A 709 -4.78 -14.70 -11.67
N PRO A 710 -5.20 -15.65 -12.54
CA PRO A 710 -6.63 -15.84 -12.83
C PRO A 710 -7.45 -16.20 -11.60
N TYR A 711 -6.90 -17.00 -10.70
CA TYR A 711 -7.47 -17.31 -9.38
C TYR A 711 -7.55 -16.03 -8.52
N LEU A 712 -6.44 -15.37 -8.31
CA LEU A 712 -6.31 -14.18 -7.48
C LEU A 712 -7.19 -13.02 -8.00
N TYR A 713 -7.20 -12.79 -9.30
CA TYR A 713 -8.01 -11.73 -9.91
C TYR A 713 -9.52 -11.98 -9.79
N THR A 714 -9.95 -13.24 -9.81
CA THR A 714 -11.33 -13.60 -9.48
C THR A 714 -11.66 -13.25 -8.03
N TYR A 715 -10.71 -13.44 -7.10
CA TYR A 715 -10.91 -13.05 -5.70
C TYR A 715 -10.88 -11.53 -5.49
N THR A 716 -10.20 -10.75 -6.34
CA THR A 716 -10.36 -9.28 -6.31
C THR A 716 -11.78 -8.86 -6.71
N TRP A 717 -12.38 -9.55 -7.68
CA TRP A 717 -13.77 -9.33 -8.04
C TRP A 717 -14.72 -9.70 -6.91
N LEU A 718 -14.51 -10.82 -6.22
CA LEU A 718 -15.33 -11.23 -5.07
C LEU A 718 -15.16 -10.26 -3.90
N ALA A 719 -13.96 -9.72 -3.68
CA ALA A 719 -13.73 -8.66 -2.69
C ALA A 719 -14.56 -7.40 -3.03
N HIS A 720 -14.54 -6.98 -4.29
CA HIS A 720 -15.35 -5.85 -4.78
C HIS A 720 -16.84 -6.12 -4.66
N LYS A 721 -17.32 -7.30 -5.08
CA LYS A 721 -18.73 -7.61 -5.26
C LYS A 721 -19.42 -8.11 -3.99
N GLU A 722 -18.71 -8.94 -3.21
CA GLU A 722 -19.27 -9.64 -2.05
C GLU A 722 -18.63 -9.19 -0.73
N SER A 723 -17.66 -8.26 -0.78
CA SER A 723 -16.94 -7.76 0.40
C SER A 723 -16.22 -8.87 1.16
N MET A 724 -15.70 -9.87 0.44
CA MET A 724 -14.95 -10.97 1.03
C MET A 724 -13.45 -10.78 0.77
N PRO A 725 -12.62 -10.67 1.82
CA PRO A 725 -11.19 -10.46 1.67
C PRO A 725 -10.50 -11.66 1.00
N ILE A 726 -9.32 -11.41 0.41
CA ILE A 726 -8.51 -12.45 -0.24
C ILE A 726 -7.78 -13.30 0.79
N LEU A 727 -7.09 -12.65 1.75
CA LEU A 727 -6.56 -13.34 2.91
C LEU A 727 -7.65 -13.41 3.98
N ARG A 728 -7.91 -14.63 4.45
CA ARG A 728 -8.99 -14.88 5.41
C ARG A 728 -8.48 -15.67 6.60
N PRO A 729 -8.55 -15.13 7.81
CA PRO A 729 -8.37 -15.96 9.00
C PRO A 729 -9.33 -17.15 8.97
N LEU A 730 -8.96 -18.26 9.58
CA LEU A 730 -9.75 -19.49 9.55
C LEU A 730 -11.19 -19.28 10.04
N TYR A 731 -11.39 -18.45 11.06
CA TYR A 731 -12.72 -18.17 11.62
C TYR A 731 -13.65 -17.41 10.67
N LEU A 732 -13.13 -16.77 9.62
CA LEU A 732 -13.98 -16.11 8.63
C LEU A 732 -14.73 -17.12 7.75
N GLN A 733 -14.14 -18.29 7.52
CA GLN A 733 -14.79 -19.41 6.82
C GLN A 733 -15.47 -20.42 7.78
N TYR A 734 -14.96 -20.53 9.02
CA TYR A 734 -15.45 -21.45 10.02
C TYR A 734 -15.79 -20.73 11.34
N PRO A 735 -16.77 -19.79 11.32
CA PRO A 735 -17.06 -18.94 12.49
C PRO A 735 -17.56 -19.69 13.71
N GLU A 736 -18.14 -20.88 13.54
CA GLU A 736 -18.66 -21.72 14.64
C GLU A 736 -17.62 -22.70 15.18
N LEU A 737 -16.44 -22.77 14.57
CA LEU A 737 -15.38 -23.70 14.96
C LEU A 737 -14.40 -23.02 15.91
N GLU A 738 -14.37 -23.46 17.17
CA GLU A 738 -13.52 -22.83 18.19
C GLU A 738 -12.02 -22.93 17.87
N GLU A 739 -11.57 -24.00 17.28
CA GLU A 739 -10.19 -24.20 16.84
C GLU A 739 -9.76 -23.16 15.80
N ALA A 740 -10.68 -22.68 14.99
CA ALA A 740 -10.39 -21.66 13.96
C ALA A 740 -9.89 -20.33 14.55
N TYR A 741 -10.16 -20.06 15.80
CA TYR A 741 -9.71 -18.86 16.51
C TYR A 741 -8.34 -19.04 17.19
N GLN A 742 -7.81 -20.24 17.23
CA GLN A 742 -6.54 -20.57 17.90
C GLN A 742 -5.34 -20.61 16.93
N HIS A 743 -5.60 -20.68 15.63
CA HIS A 743 -4.59 -20.86 14.59
C HIS A 743 -4.36 -19.58 13.77
N SER A 744 -3.89 -18.51 14.42
CA SER A 744 -3.73 -17.16 13.82
C SER A 744 -2.63 -17.08 12.74
N HIS A 745 -1.74 -18.07 12.65
CA HIS A 745 -0.66 -18.13 11.66
C HIS A 745 -0.99 -19.03 10.46
N GLU A 746 -2.24 -19.39 10.32
CA GLU A 746 -2.81 -20.09 9.18
C GLU A 746 -3.93 -19.25 8.61
N TYR A 747 -4.04 -19.23 7.31
CA TYR A 747 -5.06 -18.44 6.64
C TYR A 747 -5.51 -19.09 5.34
N PHE A 748 -6.68 -18.69 4.87
CA PHE A 748 -7.14 -19.00 3.55
C PHE A 748 -6.68 -17.92 2.56
N PHE A 749 -6.10 -18.34 1.46
CA PHE A 749 -5.85 -17.54 0.27
C PHE A 749 -6.95 -17.85 -0.75
N GLY A 750 -7.94 -16.98 -0.82
CA GLY A 750 -9.24 -17.28 -1.43
C GLY A 750 -10.09 -18.18 -0.53
N GLU A 751 -10.79 -19.15 -1.11
CA GLU A 751 -11.63 -20.14 -0.38
C GLU A 751 -11.05 -21.55 -0.40
N GLU A 752 -10.22 -21.84 -1.37
CA GLU A 752 -9.75 -23.19 -1.68
C GLU A 752 -8.38 -23.51 -1.07
N LEU A 753 -7.51 -22.51 -0.88
CA LEU A 753 -6.13 -22.70 -0.44
C LEU A 753 -5.96 -22.34 1.03
N LEU A 754 -5.65 -23.31 1.88
CA LEU A 754 -5.19 -23.08 3.24
C LEU A 754 -3.66 -23.04 3.24
N VAL A 755 -3.10 -21.94 3.70
CA VAL A 755 -1.66 -21.67 3.76
C VAL A 755 -1.21 -21.63 5.21
N ALA A 756 -0.17 -22.41 5.53
CA ALA A 756 0.39 -22.49 6.87
C ALA A 756 1.92 -22.29 6.84
N PRO A 757 2.42 -21.05 6.66
CA PRO A 757 3.84 -20.77 6.47
C PRO A 757 4.71 -21.31 7.58
N VAL A 758 5.93 -21.77 7.24
CA VAL A 758 6.95 -22.15 8.23
C VAL A 758 7.52 -20.86 8.85
N LEU A 759 7.56 -20.78 10.16
CA LEU A 759 7.78 -19.54 10.91
C LEU A 759 8.98 -19.57 11.86
N ASP A 760 9.77 -20.63 11.79
CA ASP A 760 10.98 -20.79 12.59
C ASP A 760 12.06 -21.58 11.83
N PRO A 761 13.36 -21.44 12.23
CA PRO A 761 14.47 -22.06 11.51
C PRO A 761 14.52 -23.59 11.61
N SER A 762 13.72 -24.23 12.44
CA SER A 762 13.72 -25.69 12.54
C SER A 762 13.10 -26.37 11.31
N GLY A 763 12.35 -25.62 10.50
CA GLY A 763 11.57 -26.18 9.38
C GLY A 763 10.34 -26.96 9.81
N ASN A 764 10.08 -27.08 11.11
CA ASN A 764 8.91 -27.78 11.63
C ASN A 764 7.69 -26.87 11.63
N ARG A 765 6.55 -27.41 11.23
CA ARG A 765 5.29 -26.66 11.27
C ARG A 765 4.18 -27.53 11.83
N THR A 766 3.52 -27.02 12.88
CA THR A 766 2.27 -27.59 13.39
C THR A 766 1.12 -26.94 12.66
N ILE A 767 0.24 -27.74 12.06
CA ILE A 767 -0.81 -27.33 11.12
C ILE A 767 -2.13 -27.90 11.59
N TYR A 768 -3.16 -27.08 11.62
CA TYR A 768 -4.54 -27.47 11.82
C TYR A 768 -5.28 -27.45 10.49
N LEU A 769 -5.84 -28.57 10.09
CA LEU A 769 -6.74 -28.64 8.94
C LEU A 769 -8.19 -28.69 9.44
N PRO A 770 -9.03 -27.71 9.08
CA PRO A 770 -10.46 -27.74 9.40
C PRO A 770 -11.15 -29.01 8.91
N PRO A 771 -12.33 -29.37 9.46
CA PRO A 771 -13.04 -30.59 9.03
C PRO A 771 -13.26 -30.67 7.53
N GLY A 772 -13.04 -31.84 6.96
CA GLY A 772 -13.10 -32.14 5.53
C GLY A 772 -11.90 -32.96 5.04
N GLN A 773 -11.77 -33.10 3.73
CA GLN A 773 -10.62 -33.71 3.09
C GLN A 773 -9.75 -32.62 2.48
N TRP A 774 -8.45 -32.76 2.60
CA TRP A 774 -7.45 -31.81 2.13
C TRP A 774 -6.39 -32.50 1.28
N ILE A 775 -5.86 -31.79 0.31
CA ILE A 775 -4.83 -32.30 -0.59
C ILE A 775 -3.67 -31.32 -0.56
N ASP A 776 -2.47 -31.80 -0.31
CA ASP A 776 -1.26 -30.99 -0.40
C ASP A 776 -1.10 -30.47 -1.84
N PHE A 777 -0.97 -29.17 -1.98
CA PHE A 777 -0.95 -28.47 -3.26
C PHE A 777 0.22 -28.92 -4.16
N PHE A 778 1.39 -29.21 -3.55
CA PHE A 778 2.60 -29.51 -4.29
C PHE A 778 2.80 -31.02 -4.55
N THR A 779 2.33 -31.87 -3.62
CA THR A 779 2.61 -33.32 -3.67
C THR A 779 1.40 -34.18 -4.00
N GLY A 780 0.19 -33.60 -3.96
CA GLY A 780 -1.05 -34.36 -4.13
C GLY A 780 -1.40 -35.28 -2.96
N ARG A 781 -0.61 -35.31 -1.88
CA ARG A 781 -0.87 -36.12 -0.70
C ARG A 781 -2.16 -35.71 0.01
N ARG A 782 -2.96 -36.69 0.42
CA ARG A 782 -4.26 -36.47 1.05
C ARG A 782 -4.17 -36.47 2.55
N TYR A 783 -4.98 -35.62 3.18
CA TYR A 783 -5.09 -35.43 4.62
C TYR A 783 -6.54 -35.40 5.05
N GLN A 784 -6.83 -36.06 6.17
CA GLN A 784 -8.11 -35.93 6.85
C GLN A 784 -8.06 -34.67 7.73
N GLY A 785 -8.99 -33.76 7.55
CA GLY A 785 -9.16 -32.59 8.39
C GLY A 785 -9.89 -32.88 9.71
N GLY A 786 -10.08 -31.83 10.54
CA GLY A 786 -10.50 -31.92 11.93
C GLY A 786 -9.36 -32.38 12.83
N THR A 787 -8.11 -32.25 12.42
CA THR A 787 -6.91 -32.73 13.11
C THR A 787 -5.76 -31.73 13.04
N THR A 788 -4.90 -31.79 14.06
CA THR A 788 -3.62 -31.08 14.07
C THR A 788 -2.49 -32.08 13.92
N PHE A 789 -1.48 -31.74 13.12
CA PHE A 789 -0.27 -32.54 12.95
C PHE A 789 0.96 -31.66 12.81
N THR A 790 2.14 -32.20 13.07
CA THR A 790 3.41 -31.52 12.86
C THR A 790 4.19 -32.24 11.76
N ALA A 791 4.73 -31.45 10.82
CA ALA A 791 5.60 -31.97 9.76
C ALA A 791 6.81 -31.05 9.57
N HIS A 792 7.87 -31.63 9.01
CA HIS A 792 9.08 -30.91 8.64
C HIS A 792 9.03 -30.58 7.15
N TYR A 793 9.37 -29.36 6.78
CA TYR A 793 9.41 -28.83 5.43
C TYR A 793 10.82 -28.35 5.11
N ALA A 794 11.40 -28.82 4.02
CA ALA A 794 12.66 -28.32 3.51
C ALA A 794 12.54 -26.83 3.16
N VAL A 795 13.68 -26.15 3.05
CA VAL A 795 13.71 -24.68 2.92
C VAL A 795 13.00 -24.15 1.66
N GLU A 796 12.83 -24.98 0.64
CA GLU A 796 12.10 -24.61 -0.58
C GLU A 796 10.67 -25.18 -0.64
N GLU A 797 10.14 -25.65 0.48
CA GLU A 797 8.80 -26.23 0.60
C GLU A 797 7.93 -25.43 1.57
N THR A 798 6.74 -25.08 1.15
CA THR A 798 5.76 -24.41 2.04
C THR A 798 4.48 -25.21 2.12
N PRO A 799 3.91 -25.37 3.33
CA PRO A 799 2.64 -26.08 3.51
C PRO A 799 1.47 -25.30 2.90
N VAL A 800 0.87 -25.83 1.86
CA VAL A 800 -0.35 -25.32 1.24
C VAL A 800 -1.29 -26.50 0.98
N PHE A 801 -2.52 -26.37 1.43
CA PHE A 801 -3.52 -27.44 1.33
C PHE A 801 -4.73 -26.95 0.54
N VAL A 802 -5.17 -27.77 -0.37
CA VAL A 802 -6.33 -27.52 -1.20
C VAL A 802 -7.51 -28.31 -0.65
N ARG A 803 -8.66 -27.64 -0.53
CA ARG A 803 -9.89 -28.32 -0.17
C ARG A 803 -10.31 -29.30 -1.27
N GLU A 804 -10.73 -30.49 -0.88
CA GLU A 804 -11.24 -31.47 -1.86
C GLU A 804 -12.48 -30.93 -2.59
N GLY A 805 -12.53 -31.15 -3.90
CA GLY A 805 -13.54 -30.58 -4.79
C GLY A 805 -13.16 -29.24 -5.41
N ALA A 806 -12.06 -28.61 -5.01
CA ALA A 806 -11.65 -27.30 -5.51
C ALA A 806 -11.30 -27.33 -7.00
N ILE A 807 -11.56 -26.18 -7.64
CA ILE A 807 -11.14 -25.85 -9.00
C ILE A 807 -10.25 -24.61 -8.91
N ILE A 808 -8.97 -24.73 -9.28
CA ILE A 808 -8.02 -23.62 -9.23
C ILE A 808 -7.56 -23.30 -10.66
N PRO A 809 -7.98 -22.14 -11.19
CA PRO A 809 -7.53 -21.69 -12.51
C PRO A 809 -6.14 -21.06 -12.41
N GLU A 810 -5.30 -21.35 -13.38
CA GLU A 810 -3.97 -20.79 -13.57
C GLU A 810 -3.80 -20.33 -15.02
N GLN A 811 -2.84 -19.43 -15.24
CA GLN A 811 -2.34 -19.10 -16.56
C GLN A 811 -0.97 -19.75 -16.81
N SER A 812 -0.57 -19.81 -18.08
CA SER A 812 0.77 -20.28 -18.43
C SER A 812 1.84 -19.34 -17.87
N ALA A 813 2.98 -19.89 -17.50
CA ALA A 813 4.14 -19.11 -17.08
C ALA A 813 4.50 -18.03 -18.12
N SER A 814 4.79 -16.83 -17.67
CA SER A 814 5.08 -15.66 -18.49
C SER A 814 6.08 -14.75 -17.78
N GLU A 815 6.71 -13.84 -18.51
CA GLU A 815 7.69 -12.89 -17.96
C GLU A 815 7.05 -11.78 -17.11
N TYR A 816 5.77 -11.49 -17.35
CA TYR A 816 4.93 -10.58 -16.56
C TYR A 816 3.46 -10.96 -16.77
N SER A 817 2.59 -10.51 -15.88
CA SER A 817 1.19 -10.97 -15.77
C SER A 817 0.37 -10.80 -17.05
N ASN A 818 0.60 -9.72 -17.79
CA ASN A 818 -0.12 -9.36 -19.01
C ASN A 818 0.67 -9.63 -20.30
N ALA A 819 1.74 -10.43 -20.24
CA ALA A 819 2.60 -10.72 -21.39
C ALA A 819 1.84 -11.39 -22.55
N LYS A 820 0.81 -12.15 -22.20
CA LYS A 820 -0.04 -12.86 -23.16
C LYS A 820 -1.50 -12.80 -22.74
N PRO A 821 -2.45 -12.78 -23.67
CA PRO A 821 -3.85 -13.04 -23.34
C PRO A 821 -3.99 -14.41 -22.68
N LEU A 822 -5.08 -14.63 -21.92
CA LEU A 822 -5.40 -15.93 -21.32
C LEU A 822 -5.84 -16.93 -22.40
N ASP A 823 -4.91 -17.25 -23.31
CA ASP A 823 -5.13 -18.15 -24.45
C ASP A 823 -5.13 -19.61 -24.05
N THR A 824 -4.47 -19.95 -22.94
CA THR A 824 -4.51 -21.26 -22.31
C THR A 824 -4.93 -21.09 -20.87
N LEU A 825 -6.05 -21.69 -20.50
CA LEU A 825 -6.52 -21.77 -19.13
C LEU A 825 -6.13 -23.13 -18.56
N ILE A 826 -5.29 -23.12 -17.53
CA ILE A 826 -4.92 -24.30 -16.77
C ILE A 826 -5.94 -24.45 -15.65
N LEU A 827 -6.58 -25.61 -15.54
CA LEU A 827 -7.55 -25.91 -14.51
C LEU A 827 -7.08 -27.09 -13.66
N ASN A 828 -6.73 -26.82 -12.43
CA ASN A 828 -6.44 -27.84 -11.45
C ASN A 828 -7.74 -28.24 -10.74
N VAL A 829 -8.12 -29.51 -10.80
CA VAL A 829 -9.33 -30.06 -10.18
C VAL A 829 -8.91 -31.10 -9.14
N TYR A 830 -9.30 -30.88 -7.88
CA TYR A 830 -8.75 -31.62 -6.75
C TYR A 830 -9.72 -32.65 -6.17
N GLY A 831 -9.32 -33.88 -6.19
CA GLY A 831 -9.91 -34.96 -5.42
C GLY A 831 -11.30 -35.41 -5.86
N SER A 832 -12.16 -35.68 -4.90
CA SER A 832 -13.56 -36.09 -5.04
C SER A 832 -14.48 -35.07 -4.34
N GLY A 833 -15.79 -35.23 -4.42
CA GLY A 833 -16.74 -34.32 -3.80
C GLY A 833 -17.42 -33.38 -4.80
N LYS A 834 -17.68 -32.16 -4.35
CA LYS A 834 -18.35 -31.13 -5.16
C LYS A 834 -17.64 -29.79 -4.98
N GLY A 835 -17.55 -29.03 -6.07
CA GLY A 835 -17.00 -27.69 -6.03
C GLY A 835 -17.46 -26.84 -7.19
N SER A 836 -17.19 -25.56 -7.11
CA SER A 836 -17.51 -24.61 -8.18
C SER A 836 -16.51 -23.47 -8.16
N PHE A 837 -16.24 -22.91 -9.32
CA PHE A 837 -15.47 -21.68 -9.47
C PHE A 837 -16.09 -20.84 -10.59
N ASP A 838 -16.18 -19.55 -10.40
CA ASP A 838 -16.74 -18.64 -11.40
C ASP A 838 -15.71 -17.61 -11.83
N LEU A 839 -14.91 -18.00 -12.82
CA LEU A 839 -13.78 -17.22 -13.32
C LEU A 839 -14.24 -15.87 -13.82
N TYR A 840 -13.64 -14.81 -13.29
CA TYR A 840 -13.84 -13.43 -13.70
C TYR A 840 -12.73 -12.95 -14.64
N GLU A 841 -13.11 -12.25 -15.70
CA GLU A 841 -12.21 -11.66 -16.68
C GLU A 841 -12.74 -10.29 -17.14
N ASP A 842 -11.84 -9.32 -17.30
CA ASP A 842 -12.08 -8.03 -17.95
C ASP A 842 -10.78 -7.54 -18.63
N ASP A 843 -10.74 -6.28 -19.06
CA ASP A 843 -9.54 -5.72 -19.71
C ASP A 843 -8.33 -5.56 -18.77
N GLY A 844 -8.56 -5.61 -17.45
CA GLY A 844 -7.54 -5.57 -16.42
C GLY A 844 -7.07 -4.19 -15.99
N ASP A 845 -7.57 -3.11 -16.56
CA ASP A 845 -7.01 -1.77 -16.32
C ASP A 845 -8.06 -0.64 -16.31
N SER A 846 -9.06 -0.70 -17.20
CA SER A 846 -10.05 0.37 -17.33
C SER A 846 -11.18 0.29 -16.30
N LEU A 847 -11.98 1.36 -16.22
CA LEU A 847 -13.20 1.43 -15.42
C LEU A 847 -14.42 0.77 -16.09
N ALA A 848 -14.26 0.19 -17.28
CA ALA A 848 -15.36 -0.38 -18.06
C ALA A 848 -16.13 -1.51 -17.34
N TYR A 849 -15.49 -2.17 -16.35
CA TYR A 849 -16.16 -3.16 -15.51
C TYR A 849 -17.34 -2.57 -14.73
N THR A 850 -17.31 -1.29 -14.37
CA THR A 850 -18.41 -0.60 -13.67
C THR A 850 -19.65 -0.44 -14.56
N GLU A 851 -19.45 -0.51 -15.88
CA GLU A 851 -20.49 -0.47 -16.91
C GLU A 851 -20.91 -1.87 -17.38
N GLY A 852 -20.44 -2.93 -16.70
CA GLY A 852 -20.77 -4.31 -17.03
C GLY A 852 -19.91 -4.92 -18.14
N GLN A 853 -18.80 -4.27 -18.54
CA GLN A 853 -17.87 -4.82 -19.52
C GLN A 853 -16.90 -5.79 -18.86
N TYR A 854 -17.34 -6.97 -18.56
CA TYR A 854 -16.58 -8.08 -18.02
C TYR A 854 -17.21 -9.40 -18.45
N ALA A 855 -16.51 -10.49 -18.25
CA ALA A 855 -16.98 -11.83 -18.55
C ALA A 855 -16.85 -12.75 -17.34
N ARG A 856 -17.72 -13.75 -17.27
CA ARG A 856 -17.70 -14.80 -16.25
C ARG A 856 -17.86 -16.17 -16.87
N THR A 857 -17.06 -17.13 -16.40
CA THR A 857 -17.11 -18.53 -16.83
C THR A 857 -17.33 -19.42 -15.62
N ALA A 858 -18.57 -19.88 -15.45
CA ALA A 858 -18.91 -20.75 -14.34
C ALA A 858 -18.41 -22.19 -14.61
N MET A 859 -17.76 -22.76 -13.60
CA MET A 859 -17.26 -24.12 -13.59
C MET A 859 -17.84 -24.86 -12.41
N THR A 860 -18.26 -26.09 -12.61
CA THR A 860 -18.77 -26.95 -11.53
C THR A 860 -18.17 -28.33 -11.65
N TYR A 861 -17.83 -28.89 -10.52
CA TYR A 861 -17.29 -30.22 -10.40
C TYR A 861 -18.11 -31.06 -9.43
N ALA A 862 -18.34 -32.31 -9.78
CA ALA A 862 -18.98 -33.28 -8.89
C ALA A 862 -18.45 -34.69 -9.13
N SER A 863 -18.28 -35.43 -8.07
CA SER A 863 -18.01 -36.87 -8.10
C SER A 863 -19.21 -37.65 -7.51
N SER A 864 -19.40 -38.85 -8.00
CA SER A 864 -20.38 -39.79 -7.48
C SER A 864 -19.70 -40.98 -6.75
N SER A 865 -20.45 -41.66 -5.93
CA SER A 865 -19.95 -42.75 -5.08
C SER A 865 -19.47 -43.98 -5.85
N ASP A 866 -19.81 -44.13 -7.13
CA ASP A 866 -19.36 -45.19 -8.04
C ASP A 866 -18.04 -44.84 -8.78
N GLY A 867 -17.37 -43.76 -8.36
CA GLY A 867 -16.10 -43.31 -8.94
C GLY A 867 -16.22 -42.54 -10.23
N PHE A 868 -17.41 -42.06 -10.57
CA PHE A 868 -17.59 -41.23 -11.77
C PHE A 868 -17.45 -39.74 -11.41
N HIS A 869 -16.66 -39.03 -12.18
CA HIS A 869 -16.35 -37.63 -11.99
C HIS A 869 -16.82 -36.80 -13.20
N ASN A 870 -17.32 -35.60 -12.97
CA ASN A 870 -17.77 -34.70 -14.03
C ASN A 870 -17.41 -33.24 -13.70
N LEU A 871 -16.57 -32.63 -14.53
CA LEU A 871 -16.31 -31.20 -14.57
C LEU A 871 -17.12 -30.58 -15.71
N ILE A 872 -17.89 -29.56 -15.42
CA ILE A 872 -18.65 -28.79 -16.39
C ILE A 872 -18.07 -27.38 -16.45
N ILE A 873 -17.72 -26.93 -17.65
CA ILE A 873 -17.36 -25.54 -17.94
C ILE A 873 -18.49 -24.96 -18.76
N GLU A 874 -19.22 -24.00 -18.19
CA GLU A 874 -20.36 -23.37 -18.85
C GLU A 874 -19.89 -22.32 -19.89
N PRO A 875 -20.72 -21.97 -20.89
CA PRO A 875 -20.43 -20.89 -21.80
C PRO A 875 -20.12 -19.59 -21.05
N THR A 876 -19.02 -18.95 -21.41
CA THR A 876 -18.64 -17.63 -20.86
C THR A 876 -19.76 -16.62 -21.11
N ARG A 877 -20.18 -15.91 -20.07
CA ARG A 877 -21.20 -14.86 -20.14
C ARG A 877 -20.54 -13.49 -20.04
N GLY A 878 -21.09 -12.50 -20.75
CA GLY A 878 -20.53 -11.14 -20.78
C GLY A 878 -19.42 -10.98 -21.82
N THR A 879 -18.96 -9.76 -22.00
CA THR A 879 -17.94 -9.38 -22.98
C THR A 879 -17.16 -8.16 -22.47
N PHE A 880 -15.91 -8.06 -22.89
CA PHE A 880 -15.06 -6.90 -22.64
C PHE A 880 -14.10 -6.67 -23.82
N GLN A 881 -13.50 -5.51 -23.88
CA GLN A 881 -12.55 -5.17 -24.93
C GLN A 881 -11.29 -6.04 -24.84
N GLY A 882 -10.87 -6.66 -25.93
CA GLY A 882 -9.71 -7.56 -25.97
C GLY A 882 -10.01 -9.00 -25.59
N GLN A 883 -11.27 -9.38 -25.31
CA GLN A 883 -11.64 -10.74 -24.98
C GLN A 883 -11.33 -11.72 -26.13
N GLY A 884 -10.55 -12.76 -25.83
CA GLY A 884 -10.35 -13.89 -26.76
C GLY A 884 -11.67 -14.65 -26.99
N GLN A 885 -11.94 -15.02 -28.25
CA GLN A 885 -13.17 -15.77 -28.61
C GLN A 885 -13.02 -17.27 -28.42
N ALA A 886 -11.80 -17.76 -28.29
CA ALA A 886 -11.48 -19.17 -28.08
C ALA A 886 -10.21 -19.31 -27.28
N ARG A 887 -10.11 -20.38 -26.50
CA ARG A 887 -8.90 -20.72 -25.73
C ARG A 887 -8.62 -22.23 -25.72
N SER A 888 -7.39 -22.59 -25.40
CA SER A 888 -6.99 -23.94 -25.07
C SER A 888 -7.20 -24.20 -23.58
N TYR A 889 -7.34 -25.47 -23.21
CA TYR A 889 -7.41 -25.87 -21.81
C TYR A 889 -6.34 -26.89 -21.49
N GLU A 890 -5.67 -26.76 -20.37
CA GLU A 890 -4.87 -27.78 -19.74
C GLU A 890 -5.57 -28.20 -18.45
N LEU A 891 -6.08 -29.40 -18.41
CA LEU A 891 -6.76 -29.93 -17.22
C LEU A 891 -5.77 -30.77 -16.44
N ARG A 892 -5.59 -30.45 -15.18
CA ARG A 892 -4.81 -31.21 -14.19
C ARG A 892 -5.76 -31.82 -13.19
N ILE A 893 -6.02 -33.10 -13.34
CA ILE A 893 -6.97 -33.84 -12.51
C ILE A 893 -6.20 -34.52 -11.40
N HIS A 894 -6.19 -33.93 -10.21
CA HIS A 894 -5.53 -34.45 -9.03
C HIS A 894 -6.40 -35.54 -8.38
N ALA A 895 -6.06 -36.78 -8.61
CA ALA A 895 -6.82 -37.98 -8.19
C ALA A 895 -5.98 -38.88 -7.30
N ALA A 896 -6.63 -39.73 -6.49
CA ALA A 896 -5.94 -40.69 -5.64
C ALA A 896 -5.21 -41.75 -6.50
N ASP A 897 -5.88 -42.15 -7.59
CA ASP A 897 -5.40 -43.17 -8.51
C ASP A 897 -5.46 -42.61 -9.94
N LYS A 898 -4.62 -43.17 -10.80
CA LYS A 898 -4.62 -42.86 -12.22
C LYS A 898 -5.99 -43.21 -12.84
N PRO A 899 -6.69 -42.22 -13.47
CA PRO A 899 -7.96 -42.48 -14.15
C PRO A 899 -7.85 -43.63 -15.17
N SER A 900 -8.87 -44.46 -15.25
CA SER A 900 -8.94 -45.51 -16.25
C SER A 900 -9.34 -44.99 -17.62
N SER A 901 -10.13 -43.92 -17.66
CA SER A 901 -10.59 -43.24 -18.88
C SER A 901 -10.90 -41.76 -18.62
N ILE A 902 -10.71 -40.94 -19.64
CA ILE A 902 -11.09 -39.51 -19.62
C ILE A 902 -11.85 -39.22 -20.90
N SER A 903 -13.00 -38.59 -20.83
CA SER A 903 -13.83 -38.20 -21.97
C SER A 903 -14.19 -36.73 -21.91
N VAL A 904 -14.25 -36.09 -23.09
CA VAL A 904 -14.70 -34.68 -23.26
C VAL A 904 -15.90 -34.68 -24.21
N ASN A 905 -17.02 -34.13 -23.74
CA ASN A 905 -18.30 -34.12 -24.46
C ASN A 905 -18.71 -35.51 -24.97
N GLY A 906 -18.48 -36.54 -24.14
CA GLY A 906 -18.82 -37.93 -24.43
C GLY A 906 -17.87 -38.65 -25.39
N ARG A 907 -16.75 -38.03 -25.79
CA ARG A 907 -15.73 -38.65 -26.62
C ARG A 907 -14.49 -38.91 -25.78
N GLU A 908 -13.99 -40.14 -25.83
CA GLU A 908 -12.76 -40.53 -25.13
C GLU A 908 -11.56 -39.75 -25.67
N VAL A 909 -10.71 -39.24 -24.75
CA VAL A 909 -9.50 -38.48 -25.07
C VAL A 909 -8.29 -39.37 -24.82
N GLY A 910 -7.53 -39.60 -25.89
CA GLY A 910 -6.23 -40.29 -25.79
C GLY A 910 -5.08 -39.29 -25.59
N GLY A 911 -3.92 -39.80 -25.21
CA GLY A 911 -2.68 -39.00 -25.17
C GLY A 911 -2.48 -38.12 -23.93
N TRP A 912 -3.33 -38.25 -22.90
CA TRP A 912 -3.09 -37.62 -21.61
C TRP A 912 -1.97 -38.32 -20.83
N MET A 913 -1.30 -37.59 -19.96
CA MET A 913 -0.16 -38.07 -19.16
C MET A 913 -0.56 -38.20 -17.68
N TRP A 914 0.09 -39.12 -16.98
CA TRP A 914 -0.01 -39.20 -15.52
C TRP A 914 1.26 -38.67 -14.89
N ASP A 915 1.14 -37.60 -14.12
CA ASP A 915 2.19 -37.06 -13.27
C ASP A 915 2.10 -37.75 -11.90
N ALA A 916 3.01 -38.66 -11.64
CA ALA A 916 3.05 -39.41 -10.38
C ALA A 916 3.56 -38.53 -9.21
N GLY A 917 4.31 -37.48 -9.50
CA GLY A 917 4.84 -36.55 -8.48
C GLY A 917 3.73 -35.66 -7.87
N GLN A 918 2.74 -35.27 -8.67
CA GLN A 918 1.58 -34.53 -8.26
C GLN A 918 0.29 -35.34 -8.14
N ALA A 919 0.35 -36.64 -8.38
CA ALA A 919 -0.82 -37.52 -8.47
C ALA A 919 -1.91 -36.94 -9.39
N ALA A 920 -1.52 -36.45 -10.57
CA ALA A 920 -2.40 -35.73 -11.49
C ALA A 920 -2.40 -36.32 -12.91
N ALA A 921 -3.59 -36.41 -13.51
CA ALA A 921 -3.72 -36.68 -14.96
C ALA A 921 -3.74 -35.34 -15.70
N VAL A 922 -2.83 -35.16 -16.64
CA VAL A 922 -2.68 -33.92 -17.44
C VAL A 922 -3.29 -34.13 -18.82
N VAL A 923 -4.32 -33.37 -19.15
CA VAL A 923 -5.08 -33.42 -20.38
C VAL A 923 -5.00 -32.09 -21.12
N VAL A 924 -4.39 -32.04 -22.28
CA VAL A 924 -4.34 -30.84 -23.09
C VAL A 924 -5.45 -30.90 -24.14
N LEU A 925 -6.35 -29.92 -24.09
CA LEU A 925 -7.45 -29.79 -25.04
C LEU A 925 -7.16 -28.71 -26.08
N PRO A 926 -7.48 -28.94 -27.34
CA PRO A 926 -7.27 -27.97 -28.40
C PRO A 926 -8.14 -26.74 -28.19
N ARG A 927 -7.79 -25.66 -28.88
CA ARG A 927 -8.52 -24.39 -28.83
C ARG A 927 -10.00 -24.59 -29.18
N GLN A 928 -10.85 -24.11 -28.28
CA GLN A 928 -12.31 -24.19 -28.39
C GLN A 928 -12.93 -22.80 -28.14
N SER A 929 -14.13 -22.60 -28.69
CA SER A 929 -14.89 -21.38 -28.41
C SER A 929 -15.21 -21.27 -26.92
N ILE A 930 -15.03 -20.08 -26.35
CA ILE A 930 -15.42 -19.81 -24.96
C ILE A 930 -16.95 -19.79 -24.77
N ARG A 931 -17.72 -19.81 -25.87
CA ARG A 931 -19.19 -19.85 -25.87
C ARG A 931 -19.76 -21.25 -25.90
N ASP A 932 -18.90 -22.25 -26.01
CA ASP A 932 -19.33 -23.64 -26.00
C ASP A 932 -19.28 -24.22 -24.58
N ARG A 933 -20.31 -25.01 -24.24
CA ARG A 933 -20.30 -25.79 -23.00
C ARG A 933 -19.37 -26.97 -23.13
N MET A 934 -18.57 -27.24 -22.14
CA MET A 934 -17.70 -28.40 -22.09
C MET A 934 -18.00 -29.26 -20.87
N SER A 935 -18.12 -30.57 -21.10
CA SER A 935 -18.23 -31.57 -20.02
C SER A 935 -17.03 -32.53 -20.10
N VAL A 936 -16.27 -32.59 -19.01
CA VAL A 936 -15.15 -33.53 -18.90
C VAL A 936 -15.48 -34.58 -17.85
N THR A 937 -15.43 -35.83 -18.23
CA THR A 937 -15.75 -36.96 -17.35
C THR A 937 -14.59 -37.91 -17.27
N TRP A 938 -14.38 -38.49 -16.10
CA TRP A 938 -13.33 -39.51 -15.89
C TRP A 938 -13.75 -40.49 -14.79
N ARG A 939 -13.07 -41.62 -14.80
CA ARG A 939 -13.32 -42.70 -13.85
C ARG A 939 -12.01 -43.36 -13.41
#